data_75559e33ed0358c7873063cc3ae6c47c
#
_entry.id   75559e33ed0358c7873063cc3ae6c47c
#
_cell.length_a   1.000
_cell.length_b   1.000
_cell.length_c   1.000
_cell.angle_alpha   90.00
_cell.angle_beta   90.00
_cell.angle_gamma   90.00
#
_symmetry.space_group_name_H-M   'P 1'
#
loop_
_entity.id
_entity.type
_entity.pdbx_description
1 polymer ?
#
loop_
_entity_poly.entity_id
_entity_poly.type
_entity_poly.pdbx_seq_one_letter_code
_entity_poly.pdbx_strand_id
1 'polypeptide(L)'
;DKPYYSSAFTDCINYRGEHDKLVEAEPGYLTLAVDAPMVNADEAVAVSGEDEALGSWDTSKAARMSDAEYPTWKINIPLSGIKNGSDYKFLIIKKATGDIVAWEGRDNRTFHLPAIDENISVIDAGQRLVNSKNAWRGAGVAIPVFSLRSDEDFGVGDFMDIKKMVDWAVQTHQNFVQVLPINDTTMTHTWTDSYPYNANSTFALHPMFLRLSVMGRLNDKERQRYFDELGRELNKLPEIDYERVNKAKIQFTRELYAQNGNDDMSTPEFREFLSRNASWLTPYAAFCVLRDLNGTPDMSKWGEYAVYDEAKVKDFIDAHTYDINYVYYIQYHLDRQMRMVHDYARANGVAIKGDIPIGISRTSVDAWISPRLFNLDCQAGAPPDDFSVLGQNWGLPTYNWEEMSKDGFAWWKARFRKMAEYFDAYRIDHVLGFFRIWEIPMDAVHGLLGVFNRALPFSPDEMRNSYDFWIDTERHTKPLILEWMLNDFFGEWTEECRDRYLIPEGYGKYRLKEEFDTQRKVADHFAALAADSDDREKNNRICQALMGLIDDVLFIEDSYEKGKYHPRISAQFTYQYRCLNDYEKWCFNRLYNDFFYRRHNEFWYDKAMWKMPPLIDATDMLVCAEDLGMIPACVPAVMSALQILVLEIQRMPKDPTTPFGNTWNYPYNSVCTTSSHDMDGIRRWWEADRAATQKYFNEVLREPGEAPEYAEPWICEKIVRMHLESPSMLCILPLQDWLSTDGLVRRQDPREELINIPANPRHYWRYRMHLTLEQLNAEKELNNRIRDMIHSSGR
;
A
#
# COMPACT_ATOMS: atom_id res chain seq x y z
N ASP A 1 -16.69 -12.66 -7.24
CA ASP A 1 -17.60 -11.56 -7.63
C ASP A 1 -17.53 -10.31 -6.72
N LYS A 2 -16.95 -10.43 -5.51
CA LYS A 2 -16.81 -9.31 -4.57
C LYS A 2 -16.09 -8.08 -5.18
N PRO A 3 -15.02 -8.22 -5.98
CA PRO A 3 -14.37 -7.08 -6.60
C PRO A 3 -15.30 -6.18 -7.43
N TYR A 4 -16.30 -6.76 -8.09
CA TYR A 4 -17.23 -6.01 -8.94
C TYR A 4 -18.23 -5.15 -8.17
N TYR A 5 -18.43 -5.44 -6.89
CA TYR A 5 -19.27 -4.61 -5.99
C TYR A 5 -18.49 -3.47 -5.36
N SER A 6 -17.19 -3.38 -5.61
CA SER A 6 -16.39 -2.28 -5.10
C SER A 6 -16.69 -0.95 -5.81
N SER A 7 -16.43 0.16 -5.13
CA SER A 7 -16.61 1.50 -5.70
C SER A 7 -15.74 1.75 -6.93
N ALA A 8 -14.62 1.02 -7.09
CA ALA A 8 -13.83 1.08 -8.32
C ALA A 8 -14.64 0.66 -9.55
N PHE A 9 -15.55 -0.29 -9.40
CA PHE A 9 -16.44 -0.70 -10.49
C PHE A 9 -17.75 0.08 -10.50
N THR A 10 -18.43 0.19 -9.36
CA THR A 10 -19.78 0.79 -9.32
C THR A 10 -19.75 2.31 -9.54
N ASP A 11 -18.74 2.99 -9.00
CA ASP A 11 -18.68 4.46 -9.00
C ASP A 11 -17.69 5.02 -10.02
N CYS A 12 -16.80 4.18 -10.59
CA CYS A 12 -15.81 4.60 -11.59
C CYS A 12 -16.03 3.92 -12.93
N ILE A 13 -15.66 2.65 -13.09
CA ILE A 13 -15.68 1.94 -14.37
C ILE A 13 -17.09 1.92 -14.97
N ASN A 14 -18.10 1.69 -14.14
CA ASN A 14 -19.51 1.68 -14.53
C ASN A 14 -20.24 2.95 -14.06
N TYR A 15 -19.54 4.07 -13.94
CA TYR A 15 -20.12 5.37 -13.56
C TYR A 15 -21.31 5.74 -14.45
N ARG A 16 -22.47 6.09 -13.82
CA ARG A 16 -23.73 6.26 -14.54
C ARG A 16 -24.18 7.73 -14.64
N GLY A 17 -23.69 8.60 -13.78
CA GLY A 17 -24.11 10.02 -13.74
C GLY A 17 -25.55 10.17 -13.26
N GLU A 18 -26.52 10.01 -14.16
CA GLU A 18 -27.95 10.06 -13.85
C GLU A 18 -28.55 8.67 -13.73
N HIS A 19 -29.39 8.48 -12.72
CA HIS A 19 -30.11 7.23 -12.45
C HIS A 19 -31.60 7.34 -12.84
N ASP A 20 -32.23 6.20 -13.05
CA ASP A 20 -33.67 6.09 -13.22
C ASP A 20 -34.41 6.47 -11.93
N LYS A 21 -35.76 6.48 -11.97
CA LYS A 21 -36.56 6.73 -10.78
C LYS A 21 -36.54 5.55 -9.82
N LEU A 22 -36.57 5.86 -8.52
CA LEU A 22 -36.69 4.86 -7.46
C LEU A 22 -37.95 4.00 -7.65
N VAL A 23 -37.78 2.69 -7.45
CA VAL A 23 -38.88 1.72 -7.45
C VAL A 23 -39.18 1.32 -6.01
N GLU A 24 -40.32 1.77 -5.50
CA GLU A 24 -40.80 1.38 -4.18
C GLU A 24 -41.78 0.20 -4.29
N ALA A 25 -41.84 -0.64 -3.26
CA ALA A 25 -42.76 -1.76 -3.22
C ALA A 25 -44.19 -1.22 -3.08
N GLU A 26 -45.10 -1.71 -3.95
CA GLU A 26 -46.51 -1.31 -4.01
C GLU A 26 -47.45 -2.50 -3.79
N PRO A 27 -48.60 -2.28 -3.12
CA PRO A 27 -49.63 -3.32 -3.02
C PRO A 27 -50.11 -3.78 -4.40
N GLY A 28 -50.28 -5.09 -4.59
CA GLY A 28 -50.68 -5.68 -5.86
C GLY A 28 -49.53 -5.91 -6.84
N TYR A 29 -48.31 -5.61 -6.47
CA TYR A 29 -47.12 -5.77 -7.31
C TYR A 29 -46.08 -6.71 -6.70
N LEU A 30 -45.35 -7.39 -7.60
CA LEU A 30 -44.06 -8.03 -7.32
C LEU A 30 -42.95 -7.01 -7.59
N THR A 31 -42.19 -6.64 -6.58
CA THR A 31 -40.93 -5.95 -6.76
C THR A 31 -39.82 -6.98 -6.96
N LEU A 32 -39.39 -7.13 -8.20
CA LEU A 32 -38.28 -8.02 -8.56
C LEU A 32 -36.97 -7.25 -8.49
N ALA A 33 -36.02 -7.76 -7.72
CA ALA A 33 -34.70 -7.12 -7.53
C ALA A 33 -33.58 -8.10 -7.90
N VAL A 34 -32.58 -7.60 -8.63
CA VAL A 34 -31.39 -8.36 -9.00
C VAL A 34 -30.13 -7.52 -8.91
N ASP A 35 -29.09 -8.08 -8.33
CA ASP A 35 -27.76 -7.45 -8.28
C ASP A 35 -27.00 -7.72 -9.59
N ALA A 36 -26.59 -6.64 -10.24
CA ALA A 36 -25.87 -6.72 -11.51
C ALA A 36 -24.85 -5.58 -11.64
N PRO A 37 -23.71 -5.68 -10.93
CA PRO A 37 -22.70 -4.62 -10.91
C PRO A 37 -21.93 -4.46 -12.22
N MET A 38 -21.88 -5.48 -13.07
CA MET A 38 -21.11 -5.51 -14.32
C MET A 38 -21.90 -5.09 -15.56
N VAL A 39 -22.88 -4.22 -15.37
CA VAL A 39 -23.67 -3.61 -16.45
C VAL A 39 -23.10 -2.22 -16.74
N ASN A 40 -22.65 -1.99 -17.97
CA ASN A 40 -22.03 -0.73 -18.38
C ASN A 40 -23.01 0.45 -18.29
N ALA A 41 -22.49 1.68 -18.24
CA ALA A 41 -23.31 2.88 -18.11
C ALA A 41 -24.36 3.07 -19.23
N ASP A 42 -24.05 2.63 -20.46
CA ASP A 42 -24.94 2.66 -21.63
C ASP A 42 -25.88 1.44 -21.74
N GLU A 43 -25.83 0.56 -20.75
CA GLU A 43 -26.61 -0.68 -20.68
C GLU A 43 -27.62 -0.65 -19.53
N ALA A 44 -28.62 -1.49 -19.61
CA ALA A 44 -29.60 -1.71 -18.57
C ALA A 44 -29.93 -3.20 -18.42
N VAL A 45 -30.38 -3.59 -17.24
CA VAL A 45 -30.98 -4.90 -17.00
C VAL A 45 -32.45 -4.85 -17.44
N ALA A 46 -32.91 -5.92 -18.10
CA ALA A 46 -34.30 -6.15 -18.39
C ALA A 46 -34.68 -7.57 -17.97
N VAL A 47 -35.97 -7.85 -17.87
CA VAL A 47 -36.53 -9.16 -17.59
C VAL A 47 -37.52 -9.56 -18.69
N SER A 48 -37.42 -10.80 -19.17
CA SER A 48 -38.35 -11.38 -20.12
C SER A 48 -38.80 -12.75 -19.60
N GLY A 49 -39.99 -13.17 -19.95
CA GLY A 49 -40.56 -14.44 -19.47
C GLY A 49 -41.81 -14.90 -20.22
N GLU A 50 -42.41 -15.98 -19.75
CA GLU A 50 -43.58 -16.60 -20.37
C GLU A 50 -44.80 -15.70 -20.30
N ASP A 51 -44.98 -14.97 -19.22
CA ASP A 51 -46.17 -14.14 -18.99
C ASP A 51 -46.19 -12.90 -19.88
N GLU A 52 -47.43 -12.43 -20.22
CA GLU A 52 -47.63 -11.27 -21.07
C GLU A 52 -46.98 -9.99 -20.47
N ALA A 53 -47.03 -9.85 -19.13
CA ALA A 53 -46.37 -8.77 -18.44
C ALA A 53 -44.84 -8.72 -18.62
N LEU A 54 -44.25 -9.83 -19.06
CA LEU A 54 -42.81 -9.98 -19.35
C LEU A 54 -42.54 -10.15 -20.84
N GLY A 55 -43.50 -9.85 -21.69
CA GLY A 55 -43.36 -9.85 -23.13
C GLY A 55 -43.49 -11.21 -23.79
N SER A 56 -43.90 -12.30 -23.07
CA SER A 56 -44.02 -13.65 -23.62
C SER A 56 -42.82 -14.12 -24.44
N TRP A 57 -41.64 -13.90 -23.91
CA TRP A 57 -40.33 -14.14 -24.51
C TRP A 57 -40.00 -13.26 -25.75
N ASP A 58 -40.84 -12.28 -26.09
CA ASP A 58 -40.54 -11.27 -27.10
C ASP A 58 -39.60 -10.21 -26.48
N THR A 59 -38.33 -10.29 -26.82
CA THR A 59 -37.30 -9.42 -26.22
C THR A 59 -37.47 -7.96 -26.54
N SER A 60 -38.20 -7.64 -27.61
CA SER A 60 -38.54 -6.22 -27.88
C SER A 60 -39.54 -5.64 -26.87
N LYS A 61 -40.17 -6.49 -26.09
CA LYS A 61 -41.12 -6.15 -25.01
C LYS A 61 -40.56 -6.50 -23.64
N ALA A 62 -39.24 -6.86 -23.52
CA ALA A 62 -38.66 -7.12 -22.24
C ALA A 62 -38.77 -5.90 -21.31
N ALA A 63 -39.14 -6.17 -20.07
CA ALA A 63 -39.42 -5.11 -19.11
C ALA A 63 -38.07 -4.56 -18.54
N ARG A 64 -37.76 -3.29 -18.85
CA ARG A 64 -36.55 -2.66 -18.38
C ARG A 64 -36.64 -2.37 -16.89
N MET A 65 -35.57 -2.68 -16.14
CA MET A 65 -35.43 -2.43 -14.72
C MET A 65 -34.75 -1.08 -14.44
N SER A 66 -35.07 -0.50 -13.31
CA SER A 66 -34.50 0.77 -12.83
C SER A 66 -33.12 0.56 -12.18
N ASP A 67 -32.18 1.46 -12.44
CA ASP A 67 -30.86 1.51 -11.83
C ASP A 67 -30.76 2.54 -10.67
N ALA A 68 -31.91 2.99 -10.14
CA ALA A 68 -31.91 3.98 -9.06
C ALA A 68 -31.13 3.56 -7.82
N GLU A 69 -31.05 2.26 -7.56
CA GLU A 69 -30.31 1.68 -6.45
C GLU A 69 -29.12 0.81 -6.94
N TYR A 70 -28.56 1.16 -8.10
CA TYR A 70 -27.40 0.45 -8.66
C TYR A 70 -26.32 0.20 -7.57
N PRO A 71 -25.76 -1.01 -7.47
CA PRO A 71 -25.80 -2.13 -8.43
C PRO A 71 -27.02 -3.05 -8.35
N THR A 72 -28.01 -2.76 -7.51
CA THR A 72 -29.27 -3.48 -7.46
C THR A 72 -30.26 -2.86 -8.43
N TRP A 73 -30.81 -3.68 -9.32
CA TRP A 73 -31.81 -3.29 -10.32
C TRP A 73 -33.18 -3.74 -9.86
N LYS A 74 -34.19 -2.88 -10.01
CA LYS A 74 -35.54 -3.15 -9.54
C LYS A 74 -36.60 -2.85 -10.58
N ILE A 75 -37.69 -3.61 -10.51
CA ILE A 75 -38.92 -3.37 -11.29
C ILE A 75 -40.13 -3.83 -10.51
N ASN A 76 -41.25 -3.13 -10.64
CA ASN A 76 -42.57 -3.55 -10.18
C ASN A 76 -43.34 -4.19 -11.31
N ILE A 77 -43.78 -5.41 -11.12
CA ILE A 77 -44.60 -6.20 -12.06
C ILE A 77 -45.93 -6.48 -11.41
N PRO A 78 -47.10 -6.18 -12.07
CA PRO A 78 -48.39 -6.46 -11.48
C PRO A 78 -48.53 -7.96 -11.19
N LEU A 79 -48.90 -8.33 -9.97
CA LEU A 79 -49.12 -9.72 -9.57
C LEU A 79 -50.22 -10.41 -10.41
N SER A 80 -51.21 -9.66 -10.88
CA SER A 80 -52.26 -10.17 -11.80
C SER A 80 -51.71 -10.56 -13.18
N GLY A 81 -50.52 -10.08 -13.54
CA GLY A 81 -49.88 -10.35 -14.85
C GLY A 81 -48.86 -11.47 -14.82
N ILE A 82 -48.69 -12.17 -13.68
CA ILE A 82 -47.69 -13.23 -13.48
C ILE A 82 -48.36 -14.47 -12.92
N LYS A 83 -47.93 -15.62 -13.38
CA LYS A 83 -48.42 -16.92 -12.88
C LYS A 83 -47.34 -17.57 -11.99
N ASN A 84 -47.78 -18.15 -10.88
CA ASN A 84 -46.91 -18.98 -10.06
C ASN A 84 -46.46 -20.22 -10.89
N GLY A 85 -45.14 -20.42 -10.97
CA GLY A 85 -44.53 -21.49 -11.76
C GLY A 85 -44.16 -21.11 -13.19
N SER A 86 -44.48 -19.89 -13.67
CA SER A 86 -43.99 -19.43 -14.99
C SER A 86 -42.52 -19.10 -14.97
N ASP A 87 -41.89 -19.27 -16.12
CA ASP A 87 -40.45 -19.02 -16.28
C ASP A 87 -40.11 -17.59 -16.71
N TYR A 88 -38.99 -17.09 -16.23
CA TYR A 88 -38.43 -15.80 -16.61
C TYR A 88 -36.89 -15.84 -16.64
N LYS A 89 -36.28 -14.82 -17.24
CA LYS A 89 -34.84 -14.69 -17.32
C LYS A 89 -34.41 -13.24 -17.41
N PHE A 90 -33.27 -12.87 -16.78
CA PHE A 90 -32.69 -11.56 -16.96
C PHE A 90 -31.84 -11.48 -18.22
N LEU A 91 -31.77 -10.27 -18.79
CA LEU A 91 -30.92 -9.96 -19.92
C LEU A 91 -30.38 -8.56 -19.79
N ILE A 92 -29.24 -8.30 -20.46
CA ILE A 92 -28.62 -6.99 -20.56
C ILE A 92 -28.96 -6.41 -21.93
N ILE A 93 -29.44 -5.19 -21.96
CA ILE A 93 -29.82 -4.46 -23.17
C ILE A 93 -29.12 -3.13 -23.28
N LYS A 94 -28.93 -2.59 -24.49
CA LYS A 94 -28.52 -1.21 -24.69
C LYS A 94 -29.64 -0.24 -24.32
N LYS A 95 -29.34 0.76 -23.48
CA LYS A 95 -30.35 1.79 -23.03
C LYS A 95 -30.98 2.52 -24.22
N ALA A 96 -30.18 2.87 -25.23
CA ALA A 96 -30.59 3.71 -26.34
C ALA A 96 -31.45 2.96 -27.39
N THR A 97 -31.18 1.68 -27.65
CA THR A 97 -31.80 0.92 -28.75
C THR A 97 -32.65 -0.24 -28.29
N GLY A 98 -32.48 -0.71 -27.05
CA GLY A 98 -33.11 -1.95 -26.56
C GLY A 98 -32.48 -3.24 -27.10
N ASP A 99 -31.39 -3.12 -27.87
CA ASP A 99 -30.71 -4.29 -28.43
C ASP A 99 -30.13 -5.18 -27.31
N ILE A 100 -30.26 -6.49 -27.49
CA ILE A 100 -29.75 -7.49 -26.54
C ILE A 100 -28.23 -7.49 -26.60
N VAL A 101 -27.59 -7.27 -25.44
CA VAL A 101 -26.17 -7.43 -25.26
C VAL A 101 -25.83 -8.86 -24.83
N ALA A 102 -26.56 -9.38 -23.85
CA ALA A 102 -26.35 -10.71 -23.33
C ALA A 102 -27.59 -11.21 -22.54
N TRP A 103 -27.84 -12.51 -22.56
CA TRP A 103 -28.67 -13.18 -21.57
C TRP A 103 -27.83 -13.58 -20.35
N GLU A 104 -28.46 -13.70 -19.17
CA GLU A 104 -27.77 -14.30 -18.04
C GLU A 104 -27.29 -15.72 -18.32
N GLY A 105 -26.16 -16.11 -17.77
CA GLY A 105 -25.47 -17.39 -18.05
C GLY A 105 -25.98 -18.56 -17.21
N ARG A 106 -27.30 -18.72 -17.06
CA ARG A 106 -27.95 -19.84 -16.34
C ARG A 106 -29.24 -20.25 -17.02
N ASP A 107 -29.84 -21.35 -16.54
CA ASP A 107 -31.18 -21.77 -16.95
C ASP A 107 -32.24 -20.74 -16.54
N ASN A 108 -33.45 -20.84 -17.12
CA ASN A 108 -34.57 -19.98 -16.76
C ASN A 108 -34.83 -20.04 -15.25
N ARG A 109 -35.27 -18.93 -14.72
CA ARG A 109 -35.79 -18.83 -13.36
C ARG A 109 -37.28 -19.06 -13.35
N THR A 110 -37.82 -19.56 -12.27
CA THR A 110 -39.23 -19.83 -12.12
C THR A 110 -39.80 -18.99 -10.97
N PHE A 111 -40.96 -18.37 -11.17
CA PHE A 111 -41.63 -17.61 -10.10
C PHE A 111 -42.21 -18.54 -9.04
N HIS A 112 -41.90 -18.23 -7.77
CA HIS A 112 -42.47 -18.86 -6.60
C HIS A 112 -43.22 -17.81 -5.79
N LEU A 113 -44.48 -17.60 -6.13
CA LEU A 113 -45.30 -16.54 -5.56
C LEU A 113 -46.16 -17.11 -4.38
N PRO A 114 -46.35 -16.30 -3.31
CA PRO A 114 -47.34 -16.63 -2.29
C PRO A 114 -48.77 -16.54 -2.84
N ALA A 115 -49.75 -16.91 -2.05
CA ALA A 115 -51.15 -16.67 -2.41
C ALA A 115 -51.39 -15.20 -2.70
N ILE A 116 -51.97 -14.88 -3.88
CA ILE A 116 -52.10 -13.50 -4.34
C ILE A 116 -53.24 -12.82 -3.58
N ASP A 117 -52.96 -11.69 -2.94
CA ASP A 117 -53.88 -10.73 -2.37
C ASP A 117 -53.49 -9.35 -2.89
N GLU A 118 -54.43 -8.59 -3.43
CA GLU A 118 -54.21 -7.25 -3.97
C GLU A 118 -53.72 -6.25 -2.94
N ASN A 119 -53.82 -6.55 -1.65
CA ASN A 119 -53.41 -5.71 -0.57
C ASN A 119 -51.96 -5.98 -0.09
N ILE A 120 -51.28 -6.96 -0.67
CA ILE A 120 -49.90 -7.30 -0.31
C ILE A 120 -48.91 -6.82 -1.37
N SER A 121 -47.74 -6.44 -0.94
CA SER A 121 -46.56 -6.26 -1.79
C SER A 121 -45.67 -7.49 -1.63
N VAL A 122 -45.21 -8.04 -2.75
CA VAL A 122 -44.23 -9.13 -2.75
C VAL A 122 -42.88 -8.60 -3.20
N ILE A 123 -41.85 -8.90 -2.45
CA ILE A 123 -40.47 -8.49 -2.79
C ILE A 123 -39.65 -9.78 -3.00
N ASP A 124 -39.15 -9.97 -4.21
CA ASP A 124 -38.17 -11.00 -4.55
C ASP A 124 -36.80 -10.34 -4.70
N ALA A 125 -35.98 -10.46 -3.69
CA ALA A 125 -34.67 -9.82 -3.58
C ALA A 125 -33.54 -10.81 -3.28
N GLY A 126 -32.31 -10.36 -3.37
CA GLY A 126 -31.12 -11.16 -3.09
C GLY A 126 -30.70 -12.05 -4.27
N GLN A 127 -31.32 -11.86 -5.42
CA GLN A 127 -30.91 -12.52 -6.66
C GLN A 127 -29.65 -11.85 -7.23
N ARG A 128 -28.80 -12.63 -7.90
CA ARG A 128 -27.63 -12.12 -8.62
C ARG A 128 -27.73 -12.51 -10.08
N LEU A 129 -27.45 -11.58 -10.98
CA LEU A 129 -27.33 -11.85 -12.40
C LEU A 129 -26.06 -12.64 -12.67
N VAL A 130 -26.18 -13.81 -13.27
CA VAL A 130 -25.04 -14.61 -13.70
C VAL A 130 -24.49 -14.01 -14.98
N ASN A 131 -23.34 -13.33 -14.89
CA ASN A 131 -22.72 -12.67 -16.03
C ASN A 131 -22.23 -13.71 -17.05
N SER A 132 -22.68 -13.57 -18.28
CA SER A 132 -22.25 -14.41 -19.42
C SER A 132 -21.18 -13.74 -20.29
N LYS A 133 -20.82 -12.49 -19.98
CA LYS A 133 -19.73 -11.78 -20.64
C LYS A 133 -18.38 -12.35 -20.20
N ASN A 134 -17.34 -12.11 -20.99
CA ASN A 134 -15.96 -12.40 -20.61
C ASN A 134 -15.59 -11.67 -19.32
N ALA A 135 -14.71 -12.26 -18.52
CA ALA A 135 -14.17 -11.64 -17.33
C ALA A 135 -13.52 -10.30 -17.67
N TRP A 136 -13.90 -9.25 -16.97
CA TRP A 136 -13.37 -7.90 -17.18
C TRP A 136 -11.89 -7.82 -16.81
N ARG A 137 -11.10 -7.19 -17.68
CA ARG A 137 -9.69 -6.88 -17.41
C ARG A 137 -9.40 -5.42 -17.75
N GLY A 138 -8.59 -4.78 -16.96
CA GLY A 138 -8.23 -3.37 -17.15
C GLY A 138 -6.74 -3.10 -16.97
N ALA A 139 -6.35 -1.89 -17.36
CA ALA A 139 -5.00 -1.39 -17.25
C ALA A 139 -4.94 -0.11 -16.42
N GLY A 140 -3.76 0.20 -15.93
CA GLY A 140 -3.53 1.41 -15.16
C GLY A 140 -2.06 1.82 -15.12
N VAL A 141 -1.83 3.00 -14.56
CA VAL A 141 -0.52 3.59 -14.36
C VAL A 141 -0.25 3.81 -12.88
N ALA A 142 0.98 3.51 -12.44
CA ALA A 142 1.46 3.79 -11.10
C ALA A 142 2.47 4.95 -11.14
N ILE A 143 2.22 5.97 -10.34
CA ILE A 143 3.15 7.09 -10.13
C ILE A 143 2.84 7.78 -8.80
N PRO A 144 3.87 8.10 -7.98
CA PRO A 144 3.64 8.91 -6.79
C PRO A 144 3.09 10.28 -7.14
N VAL A 145 2.20 10.82 -6.32
CA VAL A 145 1.66 12.18 -6.53
C VAL A 145 2.80 13.20 -6.56
N PHE A 146 3.74 13.10 -5.64
CA PHE A 146 4.88 14.03 -5.58
C PHE A 146 5.75 14.02 -6.84
N SER A 147 5.75 12.93 -7.60
CA SER A 147 6.54 12.77 -8.83
C SER A 147 5.90 13.40 -10.06
N LEU A 148 4.64 13.78 -10.00
CA LEU A 148 3.94 14.46 -11.09
C LEU A 148 4.55 15.83 -11.37
N ARG A 149 4.48 16.25 -12.64
CA ARG A 149 4.95 17.56 -13.10
C ARG A 149 3.94 18.17 -14.05
N SER A 150 3.51 19.38 -13.75
CA SER A 150 2.71 20.20 -14.67
C SER A 150 3.26 21.60 -14.78
N ASP A 151 2.76 22.39 -15.73
CA ASP A 151 3.15 23.81 -15.88
C ASP A 151 2.71 24.67 -14.68
N GLU A 152 1.74 24.20 -13.92
CA GLU A 152 1.11 24.96 -12.85
C GLU A 152 1.55 24.54 -11.44
N ASP A 153 2.35 23.49 -11.31
CA ASP A 153 2.79 23.04 -9.97
C ASP A 153 3.94 23.88 -9.42
N PHE A 154 4.30 23.62 -8.16
CA PHE A 154 5.26 24.42 -7.40
C PHE A 154 6.55 23.64 -7.08
N GLY A 155 7.06 22.88 -8.03
CA GLY A 155 8.28 22.07 -7.86
C GLY A 155 8.04 20.70 -7.23
N VAL A 156 6.80 20.33 -7.00
CA VAL A 156 6.36 19.01 -6.54
C VAL A 156 4.98 18.73 -7.13
N GLY A 157 4.71 17.49 -7.50
CA GLY A 157 3.38 17.08 -7.92
C GLY A 157 2.36 17.31 -6.80
N ASP A 158 1.17 17.76 -7.13
CA ASP A 158 0.10 18.03 -6.19
C ASP A 158 -1.22 17.34 -6.59
N PHE A 159 -2.24 17.48 -5.75
CA PHE A 159 -3.52 16.80 -5.98
C PHE A 159 -4.18 17.22 -7.30
N MET A 160 -4.07 18.48 -7.71
CA MET A 160 -4.68 18.94 -8.96
C MET A 160 -3.98 18.35 -10.19
N ASP A 161 -2.72 17.96 -10.08
CA ASP A 161 -1.99 17.28 -11.16
C ASP A 161 -2.57 15.90 -11.46
N ILE A 162 -3.20 15.26 -10.50
CA ILE A 162 -3.86 13.96 -10.70
C ILE A 162 -4.96 14.08 -11.76
N LYS A 163 -5.65 15.21 -11.87
CA LYS A 163 -6.66 15.42 -12.93
C LYS A 163 -6.08 15.26 -14.32
N LYS A 164 -4.91 15.83 -14.56
CA LYS A 164 -4.22 15.72 -15.85
C LYS A 164 -3.69 14.31 -16.08
N MET A 165 -3.32 13.60 -15.02
CA MET A 165 -2.97 12.18 -15.09
C MET A 165 -4.18 11.30 -15.42
N VAL A 166 -5.34 11.62 -14.86
CA VAL A 166 -6.62 10.99 -15.23
C VAL A 166 -6.94 11.23 -16.72
N ASP A 167 -6.74 12.43 -17.22
CA ASP A 167 -6.92 12.73 -18.66
C ASP A 167 -6.04 11.83 -19.54
N TRP A 168 -4.78 11.64 -19.15
CA TRP A 168 -3.88 10.74 -19.86
C TRP A 168 -4.33 9.28 -19.77
N ALA A 169 -4.82 8.84 -18.61
CA ALA A 169 -5.36 7.50 -18.45
C ALA A 169 -6.57 7.27 -19.36
N VAL A 170 -7.50 8.22 -19.44
CA VAL A 170 -8.65 8.16 -20.36
C VAL A 170 -8.19 8.08 -21.82
N GLN A 171 -7.26 8.94 -22.21
CA GLN A 171 -6.73 8.99 -23.57
C GLN A 171 -6.07 7.68 -23.98
N THR A 172 -5.42 6.99 -23.06
CA THR A 172 -4.71 5.74 -23.29
C THR A 172 -5.53 4.48 -22.94
N HIS A 173 -6.82 4.65 -22.63
CA HIS A 173 -7.73 3.57 -22.26
C HIS A 173 -7.34 2.83 -20.98
N GLN A 174 -6.89 3.57 -19.98
CA GLN A 174 -6.59 3.06 -18.66
C GLN A 174 -7.68 3.43 -17.67
N ASN A 175 -7.96 2.54 -16.72
CA ASN A 175 -9.04 2.70 -15.74
C ASN A 175 -8.53 2.97 -14.32
N PHE A 176 -7.22 2.88 -14.09
CA PHE A 176 -6.61 3.04 -12.77
C PHE A 176 -5.42 4.00 -12.81
N VAL A 177 -5.39 4.88 -11.82
CA VAL A 177 -4.20 5.66 -11.44
C VAL A 177 -3.84 5.26 -10.02
N GLN A 178 -2.68 4.62 -9.87
CA GLN A 178 -2.17 4.18 -8.57
C GLN A 178 -1.14 5.18 -8.06
N VAL A 179 -1.30 5.58 -6.80
CA VAL A 179 -0.40 6.52 -6.11
C VAL A 179 0.24 5.87 -4.89
N LEU A 180 1.29 6.49 -4.36
CA LEU A 180 1.85 6.15 -3.06
C LEU A 180 1.08 6.86 -1.93
N PRO A 181 1.36 6.55 -0.64
CA PRO A 181 0.66 7.18 0.48
C PRO A 181 0.67 8.71 0.40
N ILE A 182 -0.45 9.32 0.74
CA ILE A 182 -0.66 10.77 0.66
C ILE A 182 -0.80 11.45 2.03
N ASN A 183 -0.67 10.67 3.09
CA ASN A 183 -0.76 11.19 4.46
C ASN A 183 0.44 12.07 4.83
N ASP A 184 0.26 12.90 5.84
CA ASP A 184 1.30 13.80 6.33
C ASP A 184 2.43 13.02 7.01
N THR A 185 3.66 13.31 6.61
CA THR A 185 4.91 12.73 7.12
C THR A 185 5.83 13.76 7.77
N THR A 186 5.33 14.98 7.99
CA THR A 186 6.13 16.10 8.48
C THR A 186 6.54 15.91 9.93
N MET A 187 7.85 15.75 10.16
CA MET A 187 8.45 15.56 11.47
C MET A 187 9.46 16.66 11.80
N THR A 188 10.42 16.87 10.91
CA THR A 188 11.57 17.77 11.11
C THR A 188 11.61 18.95 10.15
N HIS A 189 10.70 19.02 9.19
CA HIS A 189 10.71 19.97 8.07
C HIS A 189 11.98 19.86 7.21
N THR A 190 12.61 18.68 7.19
CA THR A 190 13.78 18.39 6.36
C THR A 190 13.44 17.32 5.29
N TRP A 191 14.38 17.09 4.38
CA TRP A 191 14.22 16.06 3.33
C TRP A 191 13.99 14.65 3.89
N THR A 192 14.36 14.38 5.15
CA THR A 192 14.09 13.08 5.81
C THR A 192 12.60 12.80 5.98
N ASP A 193 11.76 13.85 5.93
CA ASP A 193 10.31 13.73 5.94
C ASP A 193 9.72 13.30 4.59
N SER A 194 10.54 13.15 3.57
CA SER A 194 10.10 12.76 2.21
C SER A 194 9.64 11.30 2.11
N TYR A 195 9.89 10.49 3.12
CA TYR A 195 9.51 9.08 3.15
C TYR A 195 7.98 8.92 3.34
N PRO A 196 7.24 8.48 2.31
CA PRO A 196 5.78 8.51 2.34
C PRO A 196 5.14 7.48 3.29
N TYR A 197 5.89 6.47 3.72
CA TYR A 197 5.40 5.42 4.63
C TYR A 197 5.59 5.73 6.11
N ASN A 198 6.22 6.85 6.45
CA ASN A 198 6.44 7.29 7.83
C ASN A 198 5.44 8.38 8.24
N ALA A 199 4.15 8.07 8.21
CA ALA A 199 3.10 9.02 8.49
C ALA A 199 3.11 9.49 9.94
N ASN A 200 2.95 10.80 10.16
CA ASN A 200 2.66 11.36 11.48
C ASN A 200 1.18 11.32 11.84
N SER A 201 0.34 11.11 10.84
CA SER A 201 -1.11 10.90 10.99
C SER A 201 -1.61 9.97 9.89
N THR A 202 -2.48 9.04 10.23
CA THR A 202 -3.15 8.17 9.24
C THR A 202 -4.40 8.81 8.64
N PHE A 203 -4.75 10.01 9.05
CA PHE A 203 -5.92 10.77 8.60
C PHE A 203 -5.55 12.05 7.85
N ALA A 204 -4.59 12.81 8.36
CA ALA A 204 -4.18 14.08 7.77
C ALA A 204 -3.45 13.89 6.43
N LEU A 205 -3.66 14.82 5.51
CA LEU A 205 -3.01 14.85 4.22
C LEU A 205 -1.73 15.72 4.27
N HIS A 206 -0.74 15.35 3.47
CA HIS A 206 0.54 16.07 3.45
C HIS A 206 0.38 17.45 2.80
N PRO A 207 0.77 18.55 3.48
CA PRO A 207 0.62 19.91 2.96
C PRO A 207 1.33 20.18 1.63
N MET A 208 2.37 19.43 1.29
CA MET A 208 3.06 19.60 0.00
C MET A 208 2.17 19.35 -1.22
N PHE A 209 1.05 18.63 -1.05
CA PHE A 209 0.13 18.32 -2.14
C PHE A 209 -0.89 19.43 -2.45
N LEU A 210 -0.83 20.56 -1.74
CA LEU A 210 -1.66 21.71 -2.06
C LEU A 210 -1.28 22.36 -3.39
N ARG A 211 -2.26 22.60 -4.25
CA ARG A 211 -2.16 23.54 -5.34
C ARG A 211 -2.45 24.95 -4.80
N LEU A 212 -1.40 25.79 -4.74
CA LEU A 212 -1.52 27.14 -4.13
C LEU A 212 -2.48 28.04 -4.90
N SER A 213 -2.46 28.00 -6.23
CA SER A 213 -3.33 28.84 -7.08
C SER A 213 -4.82 28.55 -6.92
N VAL A 214 -5.18 27.35 -6.47
CA VAL A 214 -6.59 26.97 -6.19
C VAL A 214 -7.07 27.51 -4.85
N MET A 215 -6.16 27.77 -3.92
CA MET A 215 -6.48 28.39 -2.63
C MET A 215 -6.81 29.88 -2.77
N GLY A 216 -6.15 30.59 -3.67
CA GLY A 216 -6.32 32.01 -3.88
C GLY A 216 -5.03 32.72 -4.27
N ARG A 217 -5.07 34.02 -4.31
CA ARG A 217 -3.93 34.90 -4.62
C ARG A 217 -3.75 35.93 -3.53
N LEU A 218 -2.51 36.32 -3.30
CA LEU A 218 -2.18 37.41 -2.39
C LEU A 218 -2.59 38.77 -2.99
N ASN A 219 -3.13 39.64 -2.18
CA ASN A 219 -3.45 41.01 -2.57
C ASN A 219 -2.17 41.84 -2.83
N ASP A 220 -1.11 41.54 -2.07
CA ASP A 220 0.23 42.09 -2.32
C ASP A 220 0.79 41.51 -3.62
N LYS A 221 0.82 42.35 -4.66
CA LYS A 221 1.25 41.95 -6.00
C LYS A 221 2.75 41.59 -6.08
N GLU A 222 3.58 42.23 -5.24
CA GLU A 222 5.02 41.93 -5.21
C GLU A 222 5.28 40.58 -4.54
N ARG A 223 4.57 40.29 -3.43
CA ARG A 223 4.63 39.00 -2.77
C ARG A 223 4.10 37.88 -3.68
N GLN A 224 2.99 38.12 -4.36
CA GLN A 224 2.45 37.13 -5.30
C GLN A 224 3.43 36.84 -6.44
N ARG A 225 4.03 37.88 -6.99
CA ARG A 225 5.06 37.71 -8.05
C ARG A 225 6.28 36.93 -7.55
N TYR A 226 6.74 37.22 -6.34
CA TYR A 226 7.84 36.51 -5.71
C TYR A 226 7.56 34.99 -5.67
N PHE A 227 6.36 34.59 -5.21
CA PHE A 227 6.00 33.18 -5.17
C PHE A 227 5.78 32.57 -6.54
N ASP A 228 5.20 33.30 -7.50
CA ASP A 228 5.02 32.84 -8.87
C ASP A 228 6.39 32.57 -9.54
N GLU A 229 7.39 33.41 -9.32
CA GLU A 229 8.75 33.26 -9.82
C GLU A 229 9.47 32.09 -9.14
N LEU A 230 9.38 31.98 -7.83
CA LEU A 230 9.97 30.89 -7.07
C LEU A 230 9.36 29.53 -7.48
N GLY A 231 8.05 29.47 -7.66
CA GLY A 231 7.38 28.26 -8.13
C GLY A 231 7.88 27.82 -9.51
N ARG A 232 8.06 28.75 -10.42
CA ARG A 232 8.65 28.46 -11.74
C ARG A 232 10.10 28.01 -11.66
N GLU A 233 10.91 28.60 -10.77
CA GLU A 233 12.28 28.17 -10.52
C GLU A 233 12.34 26.73 -10.00
N LEU A 234 11.56 26.43 -8.96
CA LEU A 234 11.52 25.10 -8.35
C LEU A 234 10.96 24.04 -9.31
N ASN A 235 10.00 24.42 -10.16
CA ASN A 235 9.41 23.51 -11.13
C ASN A 235 10.38 23.09 -12.26
N LYS A 236 11.42 23.88 -12.52
CA LYS A 236 12.47 23.56 -13.49
C LYS A 236 13.49 22.56 -12.98
N LEU A 237 13.55 22.32 -11.67
CA LEU A 237 14.50 21.38 -11.10
C LEU A 237 14.23 19.95 -11.59
N PRO A 238 15.27 19.14 -11.85
CA PRO A 238 15.10 17.77 -12.32
C PRO A 238 14.49 16.84 -11.26
N GLU A 239 14.68 17.17 -9.99
CA GLU A 239 14.20 16.45 -8.83
C GLU A 239 13.51 17.42 -7.87
N ILE A 240 12.83 16.87 -6.85
CA ILE A 240 12.16 17.68 -5.83
C ILE A 240 13.19 18.23 -4.84
N ASP A 241 13.22 19.54 -4.65
CA ASP A 241 13.86 20.18 -3.50
C ASP A 241 12.83 20.26 -2.37
N TYR A 242 12.75 19.20 -1.57
CA TYR A 242 11.71 19.03 -0.56
C TYR A 242 11.66 20.20 0.45
N GLU A 243 12.80 20.64 0.93
CA GLU A 243 12.89 21.70 1.93
C GLU A 243 12.46 23.05 1.38
N ARG A 244 12.98 23.43 0.20
CA ARG A 244 12.60 24.70 -0.43
C ARG A 244 11.14 24.77 -0.82
N VAL A 245 10.61 23.67 -1.38
CA VAL A 245 9.18 23.57 -1.77
C VAL A 245 8.29 23.74 -0.54
N ASN A 246 8.51 22.95 0.50
CA ASN A 246 7.66 22.98 1.69
C ASN A 246 7.77 24.31 2.44
N LYS A 247 8.99 24.87 2.57
CA LYS A 247 9.19 26.19 3.16
C LYS A 247 8.41 27.29 2.43
N ALA A 248 8.48 27.30 1.09
CA ALA A 248 7.78 28.26 0.28
C ALA A 248 6.26 28.12 0.36
N LYS A 249 5.75 26.88 0.33
CA LYS A 249 4.32 26.63 0.49
C LYS A 249 3.81 27.04 1.86
N ILE A 250 4.56 26.78 2.93
CA ILE A 250 4.20 27.25 4.27
C ILE A 250 4.16 28.78 4.32
N GLN A 251 5.15 29.46 3.78
CA GLN A 251 5.18 30.91 3.74
C GLN A 251 3.98 31.51 2.98
N PHE A 252 3.72 31.01 1.78
CA PHE A 252 2.56 31.46 0.98
C PHE A 252 1.24 31.22 1.71
N THR A 253 1.04 30.04 2.23
CA THR A 253 -0.23 29.67 2.89
C THR A 253 -0.43 30.41 4.20
N ARG A 254 0.65 30.75 4.93
CA ARG A 254 0.57 31.61 6.10
C ARG A 254 0.13 33.04 5.73
N GLU A 255 0.69 33.59 4.67
CA GLU A 255 0.32 34.92 4.19
C GLU A 255 -1.13 34.95 3.67
N LEU A 256 -1.53 33.93 2.93
CA LEU A 256 -2.91 33.80 2.44
C LEU A 256 -3.91 33.57 3.57
N TYR A 257 -3.57 32.79 4.57
CA TYR A 257 -4.36 32.59 5.77
C TYR A 257 -4.55 33.91 6.56
N ALA A 258 -3.50 34.68 6.73
CA ALA A 258 -3.57 35.98 7.36
C ALA A 258 -4.50 36.94 6.58
N GLN A 259 -4.56 36.81 5.25
CA GLN A 259 -5.41 37.64 4.37
C GLN A 259 -6.86 37.18 4.38
N ASN A 260 -7.12 35.89 4.19
CA ASN A 260 -8.44 35.35 3.86
C ASN A 260 -8.96 34.34 4.91
N GLY A 261 -8.16 33.92 5.86
CA GLY A 261 -8.50 32.81 6.74
C GLY A 261 -9.83 32.96 7.47
N ASN A 262 -10.13 34.15 7.97
CA ASN A 262 -11.39 34.41 8.67
C ASN A 262 -12.61 34.26 7.77
N ASP A 263 -12.53 34.74 6.54
CA ASP A 263 -13.62 34.66 5.56
C ASP A 263 -13.85 33.21 5.14
N ASP A 264 -12.78 32.50 4.80
CA ASP A 264 -12.83 31.09 4.40
C ASP A 264 -13.37 30.17 5.52
N MET A 265 -12.96 30.44 6.77
CA MET A 265 -13.39 29.66 7.93
C MET A 265 -14.84 29.99 8.38
N SER A 266 -15.42 31.10 7.89
CA SER A 266 -16.79 31.46 8.18
C SER A 266 -17.82 30.73 7.31
N THR A 267 -17.36 30.04 6.26
CA THR A 267 -18.24 29.35 5.30
C THR A 267 -18.93 28.13 5.91
N PRO A 268 -20.15 27.77 5.47
CA PRO A 268 -20.81 26.55 5.92
C PRO A 268 -20.00 25.29 5.62
N GLU A 269 -19.35 25.23 4.46
CA GLU A 269 -18.52 24.12 4.00
C GLU A 269 -17.34 23.87 4.96
N PHE A 270 -16.69 24.94 5.40
CA PHE A 270 -15.60 24.83 6.38
C PHE A 270 -16.10 24.30 7.74
N ARG A 271 -17.23 24.80 8.21
CA ARG A 271 -17.84 24.33 9.49
C ARG A 271 -18.23 22.87 9.41
N GLU A 272 -18.79 22.43 8.29
CA GLU A 272 -19.11 21.03 8.05
C GLU A 272 -17.85 20.16 8.06
N PHE A 273 -16.79 20.60 7.39
CA PHE A 273 -15.49 19.93 7.39
C PHE A 273 -14.96 19.76 8.83
N LEU A 274 -14.96 20.82 9.62
CA LEU A 274 -14.52 20.75 11.02
C LEU A 274 -15.37 19.78 11.83
N SER A 275 -16.69 19.87 11.73
CA SER A 275 -17.60 18.99 12.45
C SER A 275 -17.38 17.51 12.12
N ARG A 276 -17.23 17.21 10.83
CA ARG A 276 -17.03 15.83 10.34
C ARG A 276 -15.68 15.24 10.76
N ASN A 277 -14.66 16.06 10.88
CA ASN A 277 -13.28 15.62 11.10
C ASN A 277 -12.74 15.91 12.50
N ALA A 278 -13.50 16.48 13.40
CA ALA A 278 -13.05 16.96 14.71
C ALA A 278 -12.30 15.89 15.54
N SER A 279 -12.72 14.62 15.46
CA SER A 279 -12.17 13.53 16.26
C SER A 279 -10.68 13.28 16.00
N TRP A 280 -10.22 13.47 14.79
CA TRP A 280 -8.80 13.29 14.43
C TRP A 280 -8.10 14.64 14.18
N LEU A 281 -8.79 15.62 13.63
CA LEU A 281 -8.21 16.89 13.21
C LEU A 281 -7.79 17.77 14.38
N THR A 282 -8.59 17.80 15.44
CA THR A 282 -8.30 18.58 16.64
C THR A 282 -7.00 18.14 17.33
N PRO A 283 -6.81 16.87 17.68
CA PRO A 283 -5.55 16.43 18.26
C PRO A 283 -4.37 16.49 17.26
N TYR A 284 -4.61 16.28 15.97
CA TYR A 284 -3.58 16.45 14.96
C TYR A 284 -3.07 17.90 14.89
N ALA A 285 -3.95 18.89 14.93
CA ALA A 285 -3.55 20.27 14.94
C ALA A 285 -2.72 20.63 16.18
N ALA A 286 -3.14 20.16 17.36
CA ALA A 286 -2.35 20.31 18.59
C ALA A 286 -0.97 19.65 18.47
N PHE A 287 -0.89 18.46 17.91
CA PHE A 287 0.38 17.76 17.64
C PHE A 287 1.30 18.61 16.76
N CYS A 288 0.80 19.14 15.65
CA CYS A 288 1.60 19.98 14.74
C CYS A 288 2.16 21.21 15.43
N VAL A 289 1.35 21.93 16.19
CA VAL A 289 1.79 23.14 16.90
C VAL A 289 2.78 22.81 18.02
N LEU A 290 2.54 21.75 18.79
CA LEU A 290 3.46 21.28 19.83
C LEU A 290 4.80 20.83 19.24
N ARG A 291 4.79 20.07 18.14
CA ARG A 291 6.00 19.67 17.43
C ARG A 291 6.84 20.89 17.03
N ASP A 292 6.20 21.88 16.41
CA ASP A 292 6.89 23.07 15.90
C ASP A 292 7.41 23.97 17.05
N LEU A 293 6.63 24.14 18.11
CA LEU A 293 7.07 24.91 19.29
C LEU A 293 8.23 24.24 20.02
N ASN A 294 8.25 22.92 20.11
CA ASN A 294 9.34 22.17 20.76
C ASN A 294 10.50 21.84 19.82
N GLY A 295 10.36 22.09 18.52
CA GLY A 295 11.37 21.77 17.51
C GLY A 295 11.67 20.27 17.36
N THR A 296 10.76 19.41 17.78
CA THR A 296 10.91 17.95 17.74
C THR A 296 9.55 17.26 17.74
N PRO A 297 9.39 16.16 16.98
CA PRO A 297 8.20 15.31 17.04
C PRO A 297 8.21 14.33 18.23
N ASP A 298 9.32 14.23 18.94
CA ASP A 298 9.48 13.37 20.12
C ASP A 298 8.67 13.91 21.29
N MET A 299 7.49 13.35 21.51
CA MET A 299 6.56 13.77 22.54
C MET A 299 7.16 13.67 23.95
N SER A 300 8.12 12.78 24.20
CA SER A 300 8.79 12.65 25.49
C SER A 300 9.50 13.94 25.93
N LYS A 301 9.78 14.83 24.97
CA LYS A 301 10.42 16.13 25.18
C LYS A 301 9.44 17.31 25.28
N TRP A 302 8.13 17.05 25.27
CA TRP A 302 7.09 18.08 25.28
C TRP A 302 6.61 18.46 26.70
N GLY A 303 7.37 18.14 27.75
CA GLY A 303 7.03 18.48 29.13
C GLY A 303 5.68 17.89 29.56
N GLU A 304 4.74 18.73 29.94
CA GLU A 304 3.42 18.29 30.40
C GLU A 304 2.55 17.67 29.31
N TYR A 305 2.89 17.85 28.04
CA TYR A 305 2.19 17.28 26.89
C TYR A 305 2.82 15.96 26.39
N ALA A 306 3.82 15.45 27.09
CA ALA A 306 4.47 14.18 26.74
C ALA A 306 3.48 12.99 26.71
N VAL A 307 2.53 12.99 27.61
CA VAL A 307 1.41 12.07 27.64
C VAL A 307 0.15 12.82 27.25
N TYR A 308 -0.61 12.25 26.29
CA TYR A 308 -1.85 12.88 25.87
C TYR A 308 -2.88 12.95 26.98
N ASP A 309 -3.38 14.15 27.22
CA ASP A 309 -4.48 14.45 28.16
C ASP A 309 -5.43 15.40 27.46
N GLU A 310 -6.67 14.98 27.27
CA GLU A 310 -7.66 15.73 26.48
C GLU A 310 -7.93 17.12 27.04
N ALA A 311 -7.99 17.26 28.38
CA ALA A 311 -8.26 18.55 29.02
C ALA A 311 -7.08 19.51 28.85
N LYS A 312 -5.85 19.06 29.05
CA LYS A 312 -4.65 19.87 28.82
C LYS A 312 -4.49 20.29 27.37
N VAL A 313 -4.75 19.36 26.46
CA VAL A 313 -4.69 19.63 25.02
C VAL A 313 -5.75 20.63 24.60
N LYS A 314 -6.94 20.58 25.18
CA LYS A 314 -7.97 21.59 24.95
C LYS A 314 -7.53 22.99 25.41
N ASP A 315 -6.97 23.07 26.61
CA ASP A 315 -6.43 24.37 27.12
C ASP A 315 -5.30 24.89 26.21
N PHE A 316 -4.45 24.00 25.72
CA PHE A 316 -3.42 24.37 24.76
C PHE A 316 -4.00 24.91 23.44
N ILE A 317 -5.02 24.26 22.90
CA ILE A 317 -5.72 24.68 21.67
C ILE A 317 -6.33 26.07 21.87
N ASP A 318 -7.01 26.29 22.99
CA ASP A 318 -7.62 27.60 23.33
C ASP A 318 -6.57 28.72 23.46
N ALA A 319 -5.38 28.39 23.95
CA ALA A 319 -4.26 29.31 24.06
C ALA A 319 -3.53 29.59 22.73
N HIS A 320 -3.66 28.72 21.74
CA HIS A 320 -2.93 28.80 20.46
C HIS A 320 -3.87 28.82 19.26
N THR A 321 -5.04 29.39 19.41
CA THR A 321 -6.15 29.37 18.42
C THR A 321 -5.71 29.75 17.01
N TYR A 322 -4.86 30.77 16.86
CA TYR A 322 -4.39 31.21 15.55
C TYR A 322 -3.64 30.14 14.79
N ASP A 323 -2.67 29.50 15.42
CA ASP A 323 -1.87 28.44 14.78
C ASP A 323 -2.66 27.15 14.59
N ILE A 324 -3.53 26.81 15.51
CA ILE A 324 -4.45 25.66 15.40
C ILE A 324 -5.40 25.87 14.21
N ASN A 325 -6.00 27.03 14.07
CA ASN A 325 -6.87 27.35 12.96
C ASN A 325 -6.15 27.33 11.61
N TYR A 326 -4.87 27.72 11.58
CA TYR A 326 -4.07 27.56 10.38
C TYR A 326 -3.95 26.11 9.93
N VAL A 327 -3.73 25.18 10.86
CA VAL A 327 -3.69 23.73 10.54
C VAL A 327 -5.04 23.26 10.01
N TYR A 328 -6.14 23.69 10.61
CA TYR A 328 -7.49 23.39 10.12
C TYR A 328 -7.70 23.90 8.69
N TYR A 329 -7.29 25.14 8.44
CA TYR A 329 -7.37 25.79 7.13
C TYR A 329 -6.61 25.01 6.06
N ILE A 330 -5.40 24.54 6.36
CA ILE A 330 -4.58 23.75 5.44
C ILE A 330 -5.25 22.40 5.14
N GLN A 331 -5.70 21.68 6.16
CA GLN A 331 -6.36 20.39 5.96
C GLN A 331 -7.70 20.50 5.24
N TYR A 332 -8.44 21.58 5.45
CA TYR A 332 -9.65 21.87 4.69
C TYR A 332 -9.37 22.01 3.19
N HIS A 333 -8.37 22.78 2.81
CA HIS A 333 -8.02 22.96 1.40
C HIS A 333 -7.49 21.67 0.77
N LEU A 334 -6.72 20.88 1.51
CA LEU A 334 -6.25 19.56 1.06
C LEU A 334 -7.43 18.60 0.80
N ASP A 335 -8.33 18.49 1.76
CA ASP A 335 -9.54 17.67 1.63
C ASP A 335 -10.38 18.08 0.42
N ARG A 336 -10.61 19.38 0.27
CA ARG A 336 -11.37 19.95 -0.85
C ARG A 336 -10.73 19.63 -2.20
N GLN A 337 -9.43 19.84 -2.33
CA GLN A 337 -8.72 19.59 -3.58
C GLN A 337 -8.71 18.09 -3.93
N MET A 338 -8.44 17.22 -2.95
CA MET A 338 -8.44 15.78 -3.21
C MET A 338 -9.84 15.25 -3.54
N ARG A 339 -10.90 15.76 -2.91
CA ARG A 339 -12.28 15.39 -3.28
C ARG A 339 -12.64 15.83 -4.68
N MET A 340 -12.25 17.03 -5.09
CA MET A 340 -12.46 17.50 -6.46
C MET A 340 -11.82 16.56 -7.48
N VAL A 341 -10.63 16.08 -7.19
CA VAL A 341 -9.89 15.14 -8.04
C VAL A 341 -10.56 13.77 -8.06
N HIS A 342 -10.98 13.28 -6.91
CA HIS A 342 -11.68 12.01 -6.79
C HIS A 342 -12.99 12.00 -7.58
N ASP A 343 -13.80 13.05 -7.45
CA ASP A 343 -15.04 13.20 -8.21
C ASP A 343 -14.78 13.28 -9.72
N TYR A 344 -13.74 14.01 -10.11
CA TYR A 344 -13.33 14.10 -11.51
C TYR A 344 -12.92 12.75 -12.10
N ALA A 345 -12.14 11.97 -11.35
CA ALA A 345 -11.70 10.64 -11.77
C ALA A 345 -12.89 9.68 -11.94
N ARG A 346 -13.82 9.68 -10.98
CA ARG A 346 -15.05 8.89 -11.05
C ARG A 346 -15.88 9.23 -12.29
N ALA A 347 -16.11 10.50 -12.53
CA ALA A 347 -16.87 10.97 -13.68
C ALA A 347 -16.22 10.63 -15.03
N ASN A 348 -14.93 10.34 -15.06
CA ASN A 348 -14.18 9.93 -16.24
C ASN A 348 -13.90 8.43 -16.31
N GLY A 349 -14.51 7.62 -15.46
CA GLY A 349 -14.35 6.17 -15.48
C GLY A 349 -12.99 5.67 -14.99
N VAL A 350 -12.30 6.44 -14.18
CA VAL A 350 -10.98 6.14 -13.64
C VAL A 350 -11.04 6.03 -12.12
N ALA A 351 -10.56 4.91 -11.59
CA ALA A 351 -10.40 4.72 -10.15
C ALA A 351 -9.01 5.17 -9.70
N ILE A 352 -8.97 5.96 -8.62
CA ILE A 352 -7.71 6.26 -7.94
C ILE A 352 -7.46 5.14 -6.94
N LYS A 353 -6.33 4.47 -7.10
CA LYS A 353 -5.86 3.41 -6.20
C LYS A 353 -4.83 3.99 -5.25
N GLY A 354 -5.20 4.09 -3.98
CA GLY A 354 -4.31 4.55 -2.92
C GLY A 354 -3.39 3.45 -2.41
N ASP A 355 -2.50 3.83 -1.53
CA ASP A 355 -1.57 2.93 -0.84
C ASP A 355 -1.68 3.18 0.67
N ILE A 356 -1.93 2.13 1.42
CA ILE A 356 -2.11 2.22 2.87
C ILE A 356 -0.91 1.54 3.54
N PRO A 357 0.00 2.32 4.15
CA PRO A 357 1.18 1.79 4.84
C PRO A 357 0.82 0.81 5.93
N ILE A 358 1.63 -0.25 6.10
CA ILE A 358 1.47 -1.18 7.23
C ILE A 358 1.70 -0.49 8.57
N GLY A 359 2.61 0.45 8.64
CA GLY A 359 3.03 1.08 9.88
C GLY A 359 2.59 2.52 10.05
N ILE A 360 2.92 3.06 11.20
CA ILE A 360 2.86 4.47 11.54
C ILE A 360 4.21 4.91 12.08
N SER A 361 4.45 6.22 12.13
CA SER A 361 5.62 6.72 12.85
C SER A 361 5.48 6.50 14.35
N ARG A 362 6.57 6.14 14.99
CA ARG A 362 6.68 6.05 16.47
C ARG A 362 6.34 7.38 17.15
N THR A 363 6.63 8.48 16.50
CA THR A 363 6.36 9.85 16.93
C THR A 363 5.16 10.45 16.19
N SER A 364 4.15 9.66 15.90
CA SER A 364 2.91 10.09 15.26
C SER A 364 1.89 10.57 16.27
N VAL A 365 0.90 11.32 15.78
CA VAL A 365 -0.26 11.69 16.58
C VAL A 365 -1.07 10.47 17.00
N ASP A 366 -1.13 9.45 16.14
CA ASP A 366 -1.80 8.18 16.45
C ASP A 366 -1.18 7.49 17.67
N ALA A 367 0.15 7.41 17.74
CA ALA A 367 0.88 6.84 18.87
C ALA A 367 0.76 7.72 20.12
N TRP A 368 0.66 9.03 19.97
CA TRP A 368 0.47 9.97 21.08
C TRP A 368 -0.90 9.84 21.74
N ILE A 369 -1.96 9.81 20.91
CA ILE A 369 -3.35 9.72 21.41
C ILE A 369 -3.68 8.35 22.00
N SER A 370 -3.24 7.28 21.32
CA SER A 370 -3.64 5.91 21.63
C SER A 370 -2.44 4.96 21.70
N PRO A 371 -1.47 5.21 22.58
CA PRO A 371 -0.24 4.40 22.67
C PRO A 371 -0.51 2.92 22.97
N ARG A 372 -1.62 2.60 23.65
CA ARG A 372 -2.04 1.23 23.97
C ARG A 372 -2.31 0.35 22.75
N LEU A 373 -2.61 0.95 21.61
CA LEU A 373 -2.89 0.23 20.37
C LEU A 373 -1.61 -0.25 19.65
N PHE A 374 -0.45 0.21 20.09
CA PHE A 374 0.83 -0.03 19.43
C PHE A 374 1.84 -0.63 20.40
N ASN A 375 2.71 -1.50 19.88
CA ASN A 375 3.87 -2.00 20.61
C ASN A 375 5.05 -1.05 20.35
N LEU A 376 5.24 -0.08 21.24
CA LEU A 376 6.25 0.98 21.09
C LEU A 376 7.64 0.53 21.54
N ASP A 377 7.77 -0.65 22.10
CA ASP A 377 8.99 -1.27 22.60
C ASP A 377 9.66 -2.22 21.60
N CYS A 378 9.18 -2.25 20.36
CA CYS A 378 9.73 -3.06 19.29
C CYS A 378 9.64 -2.34 17.94
N GLN A 379 10.23 -2.95 16.92
CA GLN A 379 10.32 -2.39 15.57
C GLN A 379 9.80 -3.41 14.56
N ALA A 380 8.94 -2.96 13.64
CA ALA A 380 8.53 -3.75 12.48
C ALA A 380 9.65 -3.81 11.43
N GLY A 381 9.71 -4.89 10.71
CA GLY A 381 10.64 -5.08 9.61
C GLY A 381 10.28 -6.28 8.75
N ALA A 382 11.25 -6.76 8.00
CA ALA A 382 11.16 -7.97 7.18
C ALA A 382 12.34 -8.90 7.46
N PRO A 383 12.12 -10.22 7.42
CA PRO A 383 13.19 -11.19 7.54
C PRO A 383 14.17 -11.08 6.37
N PRO A 384 15.40 -11.63 6.52
CA PRO A 384 16.38 -11.68 5.42
C PRO A 384 15.81 -12.33 4.16
N ASP A 385 16.17 -11.77 3.03
CA ASP A 385 15.84 -12.25 1.70
C ASP A 385 17.03 -12.03 0.73
N ASP A 386 16.81 -12.28 -0.56
CA ASP A 386 17.83 -12.10 -1.59
C ASP A 386 18.23 -10.63 -1.79
N PHE A 387 17.40 -9.68 -1.36
CA PHE A 387 17.65 -8.24 -1.46
C PHE A 387 18.36 -7.67 -0.22
N SER A 388 18.17 -8.30 0.94
CA SER A 388 18.76 -7.88 2.20
C SER A 388 19.14 -9.08 3.07
N VAL A 389 20.41 -9.40 3.07
CA VAL A 389 20.98 -10.53 3.87
C VAL A 389 20.81 -10.31 5.37
N LEU A 390 20.79 -9.05 5.81
CA LEU A 390 20.63 -8.65 7.21
C LEU A 390 19.15 -8.46 7.60
N GLY A 391 18.21 -8.67 6.68
CA GLY A 391 16.82 -8.29 6.85
C GLY A 391 16.62 -6.78 6.76
N GLN A 392 15.39 -6.35 6.93
CA GLN A 392 15.03 -4.93 6.94
C GLN A 392 14.48 -4.55 8.31
N ASN A 393 14.93 -3.41 8.82
CA ASN A 393 14.37 -2.78 10.01
C ASN A 393 13.73 -1.46 9.60
N TRP A 394 12.40 -1.38 9.66
CA TRP A 394 11.65 -0.19 9.25
C TRP A 394 11.53 0.84 10.37
N GLY A 395 11.88 0.47 11.61
CA GLY A 395 11.84 1.36 12.77
C GLY A 395 10.44 1.73 13.27
N LEU A 396 9.41 1.20 12.65
CA LEU A 396 8.00 1.48 12.97
C LEU A 396 7.53 0.58 14.12
N PRO A 397 6.63 1.04 15.01
CA PRO A 397 6.02 0.16 16.01
C PRO A 397 5.13 -0.88 15.35
N THR A 398 4.90 -2.00 16.02
CA THR A 398 3.93 -2.99 15.63
C THR A 398 2.58 -2.75 16.30
N TYR A 399 1.54 -3.49 15.90
CA TYR A 399 0.19 -3.33 16.43
C TYR A 399 -0.10 -4.29 17.58
N ASN A 400 -0.76 -3.78 18.61
CA ASN A 400 -1.36 -4.59 19.67
C ASN A 400 -2.76 -5.04 19.23
N TRP A 401 -2.82 -6.12 18.45
CA TRP A 401 -4.07 -6.59 17.85
C TRP A 401 -5.12 -7.02 18.87
N GLU A 402 -4.70 -7.56 20.00
CA GLU A 402 -5.60 -7.94 21.09
C GLU A 402 -6.29 -6.70 21.68
N GLU A 403 -5.55 -5.61 21.87
CA GLU A 403 -6.13 -4.35 22.33
C GLU A 403 -7.05 -3.75 21.29
N MET A 404 -6.63 -3.74 20.01
CA MET A 404 -7.45 -3.25 18.91
C MET A 404 -8.74 -4.03 18.72
N SER A 405 -8.75 -5.32 19.01
CA SER A 405 -9.94 -6.18 18.86
C SER A 405 -11.04 -5.88 19.86
N LYS A 406 -10.72 -5.26 21.01
CA LYS A 406 -11.70 -4.97 22.07
C LYS A 406 -12.82 -4.03 21.64
N ASP A 407 -12.55 -3.15 20.66
CA ASP A 407 -13.54 -2.25 20.07
C ASP A 407 -13.88 -2.60 18.61
N GLY A 408 -13.57 -3.83 18.20
CA GLY A 408 -13.81 -4.30 16.83
C GLY A 408 -12.89 -3.69 15.79
N PHE A 409 -11.65 -3.39 16.15
CA PHE A 409 -10.65 -2.77 15.26
C PHE A 409 -11.05 -1.36 14.78
N ALA A 410 -11.64 -0.56 15.64
CA ALA A 410 -12.21 0.74 15.30
C ALA A 410 -11.19 1.70 14.66
N TRP A 411 -9.94 1.70 15.14
CA TRP A 411 -8.88 2.54 14.58
C TRP A 411 -8.60 2.23 13.11
N TRP A 412 -8.43 0.94 12.76
CA TRP A 412 -8.21 0.51 11.39
C TRP A 412 -9.41 0.82 10.48
N LYS A 413 -10.63 0.55 10.97
CA LYS A 413 -11.86 0.85 10.23
C LYS A 413 -12.00 2.34 9.94
N ALA A 414 -11.72 3.19 10.93
CA ALA A 414 -11.73 4.64 10.76
C ALA A 414 -10.69 5.09 9.72
N ARG A 415 -9.49 4.51 9.74
CA ARG A 415 -8.44 4.77 8.75
C ARG A 415 -8.90 4.43 7.34
N PHE A 416 -9.44 3.23 7.14
CA PHE A 416 -9.95 2.84 5.82
C PHE A 416 -11.10 3.72 5.35
N ARG A 417 -12.04 4.05 6.23
CA ARG A 417 -13.17 4.95 5.90
C ARG A 417 -12.68 6.35 5.51
N LYS A 418 -11.66 6.86 6.17
CA LYS A 418 -11.06 8.14 5.79
C LYS A 418 -10.43 8.08 4.41
N MET A 419 -9.70 7.04 4.10
CA MET A 419 -9.09 6.87 2.78
C MET A 419 -10.14 6.64 1.68
N ALA A 420 -11.27 6.02 1.98
CA ALA A 420 -12.38 5.84 1.05
C ALA A 420 -13.03 7.17 0.60
N GLU A 421 -12.78 8.27 1.30
CA GLU A 421 -13.18 9.60 0.86
C GLU A 421 -12.38 10.09 -0.37
N TYR A 422 -11.23 9.46 -0.64
CA TYR A 422 -10.27 9.88 -1.68
C TYR A 422 -9.96 8.81 -2.71
N PHE A 423 -10.21 7.54 -2.39
CA PHE A 423 -9.85 6.39 -3.21
C PHE A 423 -11.03 5.44 -3.42
N ASP A 424 -11.03 4.72 -4.54
CA ASP A 424 -11.98 3.65 -4.85
C ASP A 424 -11.33 2.27 -4.87
N ALA A 425 -10.02 2.24 -4.79
CA ALA A 425 -9.19 1.05 -4.63
C ALA A 425 -8.01 1.37 -3.73
N TYR A 426 -7.43 0.37 -3.10
CA TYR A 426 -6.21 0.55 -2.32
C TYR A 426 -5.33 -0.69 -2.34
N ARG A 427 -4.04 -0.46 -2.17
CA ARG A 427 -3.03 -1.47 -1.91
C ARG A 427 -2.82 -1.55 -0.40
N ILE A 428 -3.02 -2.70 0.19
CA ILE A 428 -2.55 -2.96 1.54
C ILE A 428 -1.05 -3.22 1.45
N ASP A 429 -0.27 -2.30 1.98
CA ASP A 429 1.16 -2.47 2.12
C ASP A 429 1.47 -3.60 3.10
N HIS A 430 2.38 -4.50 2.73
CA HIS A 430 2.81 -5.63 3.54
C HIS A 430 1.65 -6.42 4.18
N VAL A 431 0.76 -6.95 3.37
CA VAL A 431 -0.42 -7.70 3.85
C VAL A 431 -0.04 -8.89 4.74
N LEU A 432 1.15 -9.44 4.55
CA LEU A 432 1.69 -10.52 5.38
C LEU A 432 1.77 -10.13 6.87
N GLY A 433 1.87 -8.83 7.16
CA GLY A 433 1.83 -8.30 8.52
C GLY A 433 0.51 -8.55 9.25
N PHE A 434 -0.60 -8.79 8.53
CA PHE A 434 -1.88 -9.18 9.11
C PHE A 434 -1.95 -10.66 9.49
N PHE A 435 -1.08 -11.48 8.93
CA PHE A 435 -0.86 -12.88 9.33
C PHE A 435 0.09 -12.97 10.50
N ARG A 436 1.24 -12.35 10.36
CA ARG A 436 2.30 -12.17 11.34
C ARG A 436 3.18 -11.00 10.90
N ILE A 437 3.81 -10.33 11.86
CA ILE A 437 4.77 -9.26 11.60
C ILE A 437 6.17 -9.71 12.02
N TRP A 438 7.18 -9.29 11.25
CA TRP A 438 8.56 -9.44 11.68
C TRP A 438 8.88 -8.36 12.69
N GLU A 439 9.13 -8.77 13.93
CA GLU A 439 9.29 -7.88 15.08
C GLU A 439 10.72 -7.93 15.58
N ILE A 440 11.36 -6.77 15.58
CA ILE A 440 12.77 -6.60 15.93
C ILE A 440 12.84 -5.88 17.27
N PRO A 441 13.65 -6.37 18.26
CA PRO A 441 13.85 -5.65 19.52
C PRO A 441 14.41 -4.24 19.31
N MET A 442 14.09 -3.30 20.21
CA MET A 442 14.56 -1.93 20.12
C MET A 442 16.09 -1.78 20.23
N ASP A 443 16.75 -2.71 20.89
CA ASP A 443 18.20 -2.75 21.04
C ASP A 443 18.92 -3.39 19.84
N ALA A 444 18.18 -3.97 18.90
CA ALA A 444 18.70 -4.50 17.66
C ALA A 444 18.62 -3.48 16.52
N VAL A 445 19.57 -3.55 15.60
CA VAL A 445 19.62 -2.77 14.36
C VAL A 445 19.33 -3.65 13.16
N HIS A 446 19.93 -4.86 13.11
CA HIS A 446 19.73 -5.81 12.04
C HIS A 446 18.40 -6.56 12.16
N GLY A 447 17.76 -6.83 11.04
CA GLY A 447 16.57 -7.67 10.97
C GLY A 447 16.80 -9.13 11.36
N LEU A 448 18.05 -9.59 11.35
CA LEU A 448 18.42 -10.98 11.74
C LEU A 448 17.98 -11.35 13.16
N LEU A 449 17.90 -10.39 14.07
CA LEU A 449 17.48 -10.63 15.46
C LEU A 449 15.96 -10.52 15.65
N GLY A 450 15.21 -10.39 14.57
CA GLY A 450 13.76 -10.38 14.60
C GLY A 450 13.14 -11.77 14.79
N VAL A 451 11.89 -11.76 15.17
CA VAL A 451 11.04 -12.94 15.30
C VAL A 451 9.66 -12.64 14.72
N PHE A 452 8.94 -13.64 14.27
CA PHE A 452 7.53 -13.47 13.90
C PHE A 452 6.65 -13.28 15.12
N ASN A 453 5.88 -12.23 15.14
CA ASN A 453 4.83 -11.98 16.11
C ASN A 453 3.46 -11.97 15.38
N ARG A 454 2.48 -12.79 15.71
CA ARG A 454 2.62 -13.87 16.69
C ARG A 454 3.13 -15.13 16.02
N ALA A 455 3.75 -15.95 16.84
CA ALA A 455 4.23 -17.26 16.49
C ALA A 455 3.98 -18.25 17.63
N LEU A 456 4.35 -19.49 17.41
CA LEU A 456 4.29 -20.56 18.40
C LEU A 456 5.72 -20.97 18.78
N PRO A 457 6.39 -20.21 19.67
CA PRO A 457 7.76 -20.52 20.08
C PRO A 457 7.85 -21.86 20.80
N PHE A 458 9.04 -22.46 20.77
CA PHE A 458 9.29 -23.75 21.37
C PHE A 458 9.69 -23.64 22.86
N SER A 459 9.15 -24.52 23.71
CA SER A 459 9.73 -24.77 25.01
C SER A 459 10.94 -25.70 24.90
N PRO A 460 11.90 -25.67 25.86
CA PRO A 460 13.00 -26.62 25.88
C PRO A 460 12.55 -28.08 25.89
N ASP A 461 11.47 -28.40 26.61
CA ASP A 461 10.90 -29.75 26.66
C ASP A 461 10.35 -30.20 25.30
N GLU A 462 9.69 -29.32 24.58
CA GLU A 462 9.21 -29.62 23.22
C GLU A 462 10.37 -29.87 22.26
N MET A 463 11.42 -29.05 22.30
CA MET A 463 12.62 -29.25 21.48
C MET A 463 13.25 -30.60 21.74
N ARG A 464 13.39 -31.00 23.01
CA ARG A 464 13.94 -32.29 23.38
C ARG A 464 13.04 -33.43 22.95
N ASN A 465 11.76 -33.38 23.27
CA ASN A 465 10.85 -34.51 23.09
C ASN A 465 10.45 -34.73 21.63
N SER A 466 10.29 -33.67 20.85
CA SER A 466 9.81 -33.73 19.45
C SER A 466 10.94 -33.73 18.44
N TYR A 467 12.08 -33.14 18.74
CA TYR A 467 13.19 -32.94 17.80
C TYR A 467 14.53 -33.54 18.28
N ASP A 468 14.57 -34.04 19.51
CA ASP A 468 15.81 -34.52 20.17
C ASP A 468 16.94 -33.46 20.18
N PHE A 469 16.54 -32.21 20.27
CA PHE A 469 17.46 -31.09 20.38
C PHE A 469 17.52 -30.56 21.82
N TRP A 470 18.71 -30.60 22.38
CA TRP A 470 18.97 -30.15 23.74
C TRP A 470 19.52 -28.73 23.70
N ILE A 471 18.63 -27.75 23.95
CA ILE A 471 19.03 -26.35 24.01
C ILE A 471 19.86 -26.07 25.27
N ASP A 472 21.01 -25.44 25.09
CA ASP A 472 21.76 -24.77 26.15
C ASP A 472 21.43 -23.27 26.06
N THR A 473 20.52 -22.81 26.94
CA THR A 473 20.00 -21.45 26.88
C THR A 473 21.08 -20.39 27.10
N GLU A 474 22.11 -20.70 27.91
CA GLU A 474 23.21 -19.77 28.18
C GLU A 474 24.16 -19.65 26.96
N ARG A 475 24.27 -20.70 26.17
CA ARG A 475 25.14 -20.71 24.99
C ARG A 475 24.39 -20.32 23.73
N HIS A 476 23.23 -20.90 23.48
CA HIS A 476 22.55 -20.81 22.18
C HIS A 476 21.76 -19.50 22.00
N THR A 477 21.47 -18.75 23.07
CA THR A 477 20.74 -17.47 23.02
C THR A 477 21.64 -16.24 23.16
N LYS A 478 22.94 -16.45 23.36
CA LYS A 478 23.93 -15.39 23.51
C LYS A 478 24.99 -15.46 22.44
N PRO A 479 25.62 -14.34 22.06
CA PRO A 479 26.73 -14.35 21.11
C PRO A 479 27.86 -15.30 21.56
N LEU A 480 28.29 -16.19 20.66
CA LEU A 480 29.45 -17.04 20.87
C LEU A 480 30.67 -16.33 20.27
N ILE A 481 31.61 -15.91 21.14
CA ILE A 481 32.81 -15.21 20.72
C ILE A 481 34.05 -16.02 21.15
N LEU A 482 34.74 -16.63 20.18
CA LEU A 482 35.90 -17.46 20.38
C LEU A 482 37.13 -16.85 19.68
N GLU A 483 38.30 -17.00 20.29
CA GLU A 483 39.58 -16.44 19.79
C GLU A 483 39.78 -16.71 18.29
N TRP A 484 39.52 -17.93 17.84
CA TRP A 484 39.79 -18.34 16.47
C TRP A 484 38.91 -17.67 15.42
N MET A 485 37.74 -17.13 15.82
CA MET A 485 36.83 -16.44 14.89
C MET A 485 37.05 -14.92 14.80
N LEU A 486 37.77 -14.33 15.73
CA LEU A 486 37.94 -12.87 15.79
C LEU A 486 38.53 -12.27 14.51
N ASN A 487 39.49 -12.97 13.92
CA ASN A 487 40.13 -12.50 12.70
C ASN A 487 39.19 -12.48 11.48
N ASP A 488 38.19 -13.34 11.46
CA ASP A 488 37.15 -13.32 10.40
C ASP A 488 36.27 -12.09 10.48
N PHE A 489 36.04 -11.57 11.69
CA PHE A 489 35.26 -10.36 11.93
C PHE A 489 36.09 -9.08 11.80
N PHE A 490 37.25 -9.01 12.42
CA PHE A 490 38.01 -7.79 12.57
C PHE A 490 39.23 -7.66 11.65
N GLY A 491 39.66 -8.75 11.03
CA GLY A 491 40.84 -8.76 10.15
C GLY A 491 42.07 -8.20 10.83
N GLU A 492 42.73 -7.23 10.21
CA GLU A 492 43.95 -6.60 10.72
C GLU A 492 43.77 -5.85 12.05
N TRP A 493 42.55 -5.52 12.45
CA TRP A 493 42.26 -4.82 13.70
C TRP A 493 41.89 -5.75 14.86
N THR A 494 42.14 -7.04 14.72
CA THR A 494 41.70 -8.06 15.70
C THR A 494 42.25 -7.77 17.11
N GLU A 495 43.53 -7.48 17.26
CA GLU A 495 44.12 -7.21 18.58
C GLU A 495 43.54 -5.95 19.21
N GLU A 496 43.47 -4.86 18.45
CA GLU A 496 42.88 -3.60 18.89
C GLU A 496 41.42 -3.77 19.32
N CYS A 497 40.61 -4.45 18.51
CA CYS A 497 39.20 -4.67 18.79
C CYS A 497 38.97 -5.60 19.97
N ARG A 498 39.75 -6.66 20.09
CA ARG A 498 39.73 -7.57 21.24
C ARG A 498 39.94 -6.79 22.56
N ASP A 499 40.95 -5.97 22.63
CA ASP A 499 41.31 -5.23 23.85
C ASP A 499 40.31 -4.13 24.15
N ARG A 500 39.77 -3.47 23.11
CA ARG A 500 38.89 -2.32 23.26
C ARG A 500 37.45 -2.70 23.56
N TYR A 501 36.92 -3.75 22.94
CA TYR A 501 35.50 -4.04 22.96
C TYR A 501 35.13 -5.32 23.71
N LEU A 502 36.09 -6.23 23.93
CA LEU A 502 35.82 -7.54 24.48
C LEU A 502 36.42 -7.71 25.90
N ILE A 503 35.86 -8.64 26.65
CA ILE A 503 36.33 -9.10 27.96
C ILE A 503 36.60 -10.59 27.86
N PRO A 504 37.82 -11.08 28.21
CA PRO A 504 38.10 -12.49 28.26
C PRO A 504 37.36 -13.21 29.38
N GLU A 505 36.80 -14.37 29.06
CA GLU A 505 36.15 -15.29 30.02
C GLU A 505 36.96 -16.56 30.31
N GLY A 506 38.14 -16.66 29.72
CA GLY A 506 38.98 -17.83 29.82
C GLY A 506 38.78 -18.83 28.68
N TYR A 507 39.77 -19.70 28.49
CA TYR A 507 39.80 -20.76 27.44
C TYR A 507 39.56 -20.25 26.01
N GLY A 508 40.01 -19.02 25.70
CA GLY A 508 39.82 -18.42 24.38
C GLY A 508 38.39 -17.94 24.09
N LYS A 509 37.59 -17.80 25.15
CA LYS A 509 36.24 -17.26 25.05
C LYS A 509 36.19 -15.80 25.50
N TYR A 510 35.34 -15.05 24.84
CA TYR A 510 35.12 -13.61 25.12
C TYR A 510 33.64 -13.29 25.23
N ARG A 511 33.37 -12.16 25.87
CA ARG A 511 32.07 -11.47 25.79
C ARG A 511 32.27 -9.99 25.47
N LEU A 512 31.24 -9.35 24.97
CA LEU A 512 31.25 -7.90 24.73
C LEU A 512 31.25 -7.13 26.06
N LYS A 513 31.96 -5.99 26.08
CA LYS A 513 31.81 -5.05 27.19
C LYS A 513 30.38 -4.52 27.24
N GLU A 514 29.89 -4.16 28.40
CA GLU A 514 28.50 -3.70 28.59
C GLU A 514 28.12 -2.50 27.69
N GLU A 515 29.11 -1.63 27.38
CA GLU A 515 28.92 -0.48 26.50
C GLU A 515 28.69 -0.88 25.02
N PHE A 516 28.94 -2.14 24.65
CA PHE A 516 28.87 -2.67 23.27
C PHE A 516 28.08 -3.97 23.17
N ASP A 517 27.30 -4.31 24.17
CA ASP A 517 26.62 -5.61 24.25
C ASP A 517 25.30 -5.66 23.49
N THR A 518 24.85 -4.55 22.92
CA THR A 518 23.71 -4.49 22.01
C THR A 518 24.06 -3.80 20.70
N GLN A 519 23.37 -4.11 19.63
CA GLN A 519 23.61 -3.47 18.34
C GLN A 519 23.31 -1.97 18.39
N ARG A 520 22.32 -1.55 19.15
CA ARG A 520 21.96 -0.13 19.29
C ARG A 520 23.09 0.65 19.98
N LYS A 521 23.65 0.11 21.05
CA LYS A 521 24.80 0.73 21.73
C LYS A 521 26.01 0.84 20.81
N VAL A 522 26.28 -0.19 20.01
CA VAL A 522 27.36 -0.17 19.02
C VAL A 522 27.09 0.91 17.97
N ALA A 523 25.90 0.94 17.38
CA ALA A 523 25.53 1.91 16.35
C ALA A 523 25.64 3.36 16.89
N ASP A 524 25.13 3.61 18.07
CA ASP A 524 25.17 4.94 18.71
C ASP A 524 26.58 5.39 19.01
N HIS A 525 27.45 4.48 19.48
CA HIS A 525 28.85 4.78 19.73
C HIS A 525 29.57 5.23 18.45
N PHE A 526 29.41 4.48 17.35
CA PHE A 526 30.06 4.81 16.09
C PHE A 526 29.44 6.03 15.39
N ALA A 527 28.15 6.29 15.58
CA ALA A 527 27.52 7.53 15.12
C ALA A 527 28.05 8.77 15.83
N ALA A 528 28.42 8.67 17.10
CA ALA A 528 29.01 9.77 17.88
C ALA A 528 30.48 10.04 17.52
N LEU A 529 31.16 9.06 16.94
CA LEU A 529 32.50 9.26 16.37
C LEU A 529 32.34 10.07 15.08
N ALA A 530 32.71 11.35 15.13
CA ALA A 530 32.44 12.33 14.10
C ALA A 530 32.73 11.85 12.66
N ALA A 531 31.89 12.30 11.73
CA ALA A 531 32.00 12.05 10.29
C ALA A 531 33.33 12.56 9.65
N ASP A 532 34.14 13.29 10.39
CA ASP A 532 35.37 13.99 9.95
C ASP A 532 36.66 13.21 10.17
N SER A 533 36.62 11.92 10.51
CA SER A 533 37.83 11.16 10.71
C SER A 533 38.29 10.48 9.42
N ASP A 534 39.62 10.49 9.18
CA ASP A 534 40.25 9.68 8.12
C ASP A 534 39.99 8.17 8.31
N ASP A 535 39.48 7.76 9.46
CA ASP A 535 39.14 6.40 9.88
C ASP A 535 37.68 5.96 9.60
N ARG A 536 36.91 6.70 8.82
CA ARG A 536 35.47 6.43 8.59
C ARG A 536 35.22 5.00 8.08
N GLU A 537 36.00 4.53 7.13
CA GLU A 537 35.85 3.18 6.58
C GLU A 537 36.19 2.12 7.63
N LYS A 538 37.27 2.30 8.37
CA LYS A 538 37.66 1.43 9.48
C LYS A 538 36.55 1.35 10.53
N ASN A 539 36.04 2.49 10.95
CA ASN A 539 34.98 2.58 11.96
C ASN A 539 33.68 1.88 11.49
N ASN A 540 33.31 2.06 10.23
CA ASN A 540 32.14 1.36 9.65
C ASN A 540 32.34 -0.16 9.66
N ARG A 541 33.51 -0.66 9.28
CA ARG A 541 33.82 -2.08 9.26
C ARG A 541 33.82 -2.67 10.67
N ILE A 542 34.39 -1.98 11.64
CA ILE A 542 34.39 -2.42 13.05
C ILE A 542 32.97 -2.42 13.61
N CYS A 543 32.17 -1.38 13.31
CA CYS A 543 30.78 -1.31 13.70
C CYS A 543 29.98 -2.52 13.17
N GLN A 544 30.11 -2.83 11.88
CA GLN A 544 29.46 -3.99 11.28
C GLN A 544 29.95 -5.31 11.87
N ALA A 545 31.24 -5.43 12.14
CA ALA A 545 31.82 -6.62 12.76
C ALA A 545 31.28 -6.86 14.17
N LEU A 546 31.21 -5.83 15.01
CA LEU A 546 30.62 -5.93 16.35
C LEU A 546 29.14 -6.29 16.31
N MET A 547 28.36 -5.67 15.42
CA MET A 547 26.94 -6.04 15.23
C MET A 547 26.82 -7.47 14.73
N GLY A 548 27.69 -7.92 13.85
CA GLY A 548 27.74 -9.31 13.36
C GLY A 548 28.05 -10.34 14.45
N LEU A 549 28.89 -9.99 15.43
CA LEU A 549 29.10 -10.84 16.62
C LEU A 549 27.81 -10.99 17.44
N ILE A 550 27.04 -9.94 17.57
CA ILE A 550 25.77 -9.94 18.31
C ILE A 550 24.70 -10.75 17.56
N ASP A 551 24.76 -10.80 16.24
CA ASP A 551 23.86 -11.61 15.42
C ASP A 551 24.10 -13.13 15.57
N ASP A 552 25.24 -13.55 16.11
CA ASP A 552 25.66 -14.95 16.16
C ASP A 552 25.00 -15.71 17.33
N VAL A 553 23.71 -15.96 17.18
CA VAL A 553 22.90 -16.76 18.13
C VAL A 553 22.09 -17.81 17.36
N LEU A 554 21.74 -18.93 18.01
CA LEU A 554 20.88 -19.97 17.42
C LEU A 554 19.40 -19.76 17.72
N PHE A 555 19.09 -19.21 18.87
CA PHE A 555 17.73 -18.98 19.33
C PHE A 555 17.57 -17.59 19.94
N ILE A 556 16.35 -17.08 19.86
CA ILE A 556 15.92 -15.82 20.46
C ILE A 556 14.77 -16.14 21.41
N GLU A 557 14.87 -15.70 22.67
CA GLU A 557 13.81 -15.87 23.63
C GLU A 557 12.60 -15.01 23.25
N ASP A 558 11.39 -15.59 23.36
CA ASP A 558 10.15 -14.88 23.09
C ASP A 558 9.92 -13.75 24.09
N SER A 559 9.49 -12.59 23.60
CA SER A 559 9.26 -11.41 24.45
C SER A 559 7.99 -11.52 25.30
N TYR A 560 7.01 -12.29 24.84
CA TYR A 560 5.69 -12.44 25.49
C TYR A 560 5.60 -13.69 26.33
N GLU A 561 6.24 -14.79 25.92
CA GLU A 561 6.24 -16.08 26.61
C GLU A 561 7.67 -16.45 27.04
N LYS A 562 8.07 -15.95 28.23
CA LYS A 562 9.39 -16.24 28.79
C LYS A 562 9.65 -17.74 28.93
N GLY A 563 10.88 -18.14 28.63
CA GLY A 563 11.28 -19.57 28.63
C GLY A 563 10.89 -20.33 27.38
N LYS A 564 10.35 -19.66 26.37
CA LYS A 564 10.13 -20.20 25.04
C LYS A 564 11.00 -19.48 24.01
N TYR A 565 11.36 -20.17 22.95
CA TYR A 565 12.42 -19.74 22.04
C TYR A 565 12.02 -19.89 20.59
N HIS A 566 12.45 -18.90 19.78
CA HIS A 566 12.39 -18.94 18.33
C HIS A 566 13.74 -19.36 17.77
N PRO A 567 13.83 -20.25 16.78
CA PRO A 567 15.07 -20.43 16.04
C PRO A 567 15.38 -19.10 15.32
N ARG A 568 16.64 -18.68 15.41
CA ARG A 568 17.08 -17.46 14.72
C ARG A 568 17.08 -17.72 13.22
N ILE A 569 16.45 -16.82 12.45
CA ILE A 569 16.41 -16.96 10.99
C ILE A 569 17.82 -16.98 10.42
N SER A 570 18.07 -17.81 9.41
CA SER A 570 19.40 -18.01 8.80
C SER A 570 20.50 -18.43 9.79
N ALA A 571 20.14 -19.09 10.87
CA ALA A 571 21.08 -19.55 11.90
C ALA A 571 22.17 -20.49 11.36
N GLN A 572 21.91 -21.17 10.23
CA GLN A 572 22.87 -22.05 9.56
C GLN A 572 24.15 -21.33 9.11
N PHE A 573 24.11 -20.02 8.98
CA PHE A 573 25.28 -19.20 8.63
C PHE A 573 26.07 -18.69 9.83
N THR A 574 25.65 -19.01 11.06
CA THR A 574 26.34 -18.59 12.29
C THR A 574 27.52 -19.49 12.62
N TYR A 575 28.46 -18.95 13.38
CA TYR A 575 29.54 -19.75 13.97
C TYR A 575 29.02 -20.72 15.01
N GLN A 576 27.98 -20.37 15.74
CA GLN A 576 27.35 -21.30 16.68
C GLN A 576 26.80 -22.54 16.00
N TYR A 577 26.18 -22.41 14.84
CA TYR A 577 25.73 -23.57 14.06
C TYR A 577 26.89 -24.43 13.61
N ARG A 578 28.00 -23.83 13.16
CA ARG A 578 29.22 -24.56 12.78
C ARG A 578 29.79 -25.40 13.94
N CYS A 579 29.63 -24.92 15.18
CA CYS A 579 30.10 -25.60 16.38
C CYS A 579 29.22 -26.79 16.82
N LEU A 580 28.04 -26.98 16.22
CA LEU A 580 27.21 -28.16 16.43
C LEU A 580 27.81 -29.36 15.72
N ASN A 581 27.66 -30.57 16.33
CA ASN A 581 27.97 -31.78 15.61
C ASN A 581 26.92 -32.11 14.52
N ASP A 582 27.19 -33.11 13.68
CA ASP A 582 26.31 -33.40 12.54
C ASP A 582 24.89 -33.83 12.96
N TYR A 583 24.77 -34.55 14.10
CA TYR A 583 23.49 -34.94 14.62
C TYR A 583 22.69 -33.73 15.18
N GLU A 584 23.35 -32.88 15.94
CA GLU A 584 22.75 -31.67 16.45
C GLU A 584 22.28 -30.75 15.31
N LYS A 585 23.06 -30.62 14.24
CA LYS A 585 22.68 -29.87 13.02
C LYS A 585 21.44 -30.48 12.37
N TRP A 586 21.38 -31.81 12.28
CA TRP A 586 20.23 -32.51 11.73
C TRP A 586 18.96 -32.25 12.55
N CYS A 587 19.08 -32.37 13.89
CA CYS A 587 17.97 -32.07 14.80
C CYS A 587 17.53 -30.63 14.71
N PHE A 588 18.47 -29.69 14.73
CA PHE A 588 18.19 -28.26 14.60
C PHE A 588 17.51 -27.92 13.25
N ASN A 589 17.98 -28.47 12.16
CA ASN A 589 17.38 -28.21 10.84
C ASN A 589 15.95 -28.74 10.74
N ARG A 590 15.63 -29.86 11.36
CA ARG A 590 14.24 -30.37 11.46
C ARG A 590 13.34 -29.40 12.20
N LEU A 591 13.78 -28.95 13.35
CA LEU A 591 13.09 -27.95 14.18
C LEU A 591 12.93 -26.62 13.43
N TYR A 592 13.99 -26.14 12.79
CA TYR A 592 14.01 -24.92 12.02
C TYR A 592 13.03 -24.95 10.84
N ASN A 593 13.07 -26.02 10.05
CA ASN A 593 12.19 -26.17 8.88
C ASN A 593 10.71 -26.29 9.29
N ASP A 594 10.44 -27.00 10.38
CA ASP A 594 9.09 -27.09 10.90
C ASP A 594 8.58 -25.72 11.34
N PHE A 595 9.40 -24.96 12.09
CA PHE A 595 9.06 -23.61 12.57
C PHE A 595 8.74 -22.64 11.45
N PHE A 596 9.61 -22.50 10.45
CA PHE A 596 9.47 -21.48 9.42
C PHE A 596 8.51 -21.87 8.29
N TYR A 597 8.26 -23.16 8.04
CA TYR A 597 7.54 -23.59 6.84
C TYR A 597 6.27 -24.40 7.09
N ARG A 598 6.01 -24.89 8.30
CA ARG A 598 4.88 -25.79 8.55
C ARG A 598 4.08 -25.49 9.82
N ARG A 599 4.77 -25.23 10.93
CA ARG A 599 4.19 -25.13 12.28
C ARG A 599 3.02 -24.13 12.37
N HIS A 600 3.07 -23.04 11.64
CA HIS A 600 2.19 -21.88 11.83
C HIS A 600 1.03 -21.77 10.84
N ASN A 601 0.91 -22.69 9.88
CA ASN A 601 -0.05 -22.52 8.77
C ASN A 601 -1.49 -22.32 9.25
N GLU A 602 -1.99 -23.19 10.14
CA GLU A 602 -3.32 -23.07 10.72
C GLU A 602 -3.43 -21.84 11.64
N PHE A 603 -2.44 -21.65 12.49
CA PHE A 603 -2.41 -20.52 13.43
C PHE A 603 -2.43 -19.16 12.72
N TRP A 604 -1.62 -18.97 11.70
CA TRP A 604 -1.60 -17.73 10.95
C TRP A 604 -2.83 -17.54 10.05
N TYR A 605 -3.39 -18.62 9.53
CA TYR A 605 -4.69 -18.57 8.86
C TYR A 605 -5.78 -18.01 9.80
N ASP A 606 -5.89 -18.56 10.99
CA ASP A 606 -6.88 -18.12 11.98
C ASP A 606 -6.65 -16.66 12.40
N LYS A 607 -5.39 -16.26 12.59
CA LYS A 607 -5.05 -14.87 12.93
C LYS A 607 -5.41 -13.88 11.82
N ALA A 608 -5.21 -14.24 10.58
CA ALA A 608 -5.61 -13.42 9.44
C ALA A 608 -7.15 -13.34 9.32
N MET A 609 -7.84 -14.47 9.41
CA MET A 609 -9.29 -14.53 9.31
C MET A 609 -10.01 -13.90 10.51
N TRP A 610 -9.34 -13.75 11.64
CA TRP A 610 -9.83 -12.97 12.76
C TRP A 610 -9.79 -11.45 12.50
N LYS A 611 -8.73 -10.96 11.87
CA LYS A 611 -8.49 -9.52 11.63
C LYS A 611 -9.07 -9.01 10.33
N MET A 612 -8.78 -9.67 9.23
CA MET A 612 -8.98 -9.11 7.90
C MET A 612 -10.44 -8.93 7.47
N PRO A 613 -11.37 -9.87 7.69
CA PRO A 613 -12.75 -9.69 7.24
C PRO A 613 -13.40 -8.40 7.74
N PRO A 614 -13.41 -8.08 9.04
CA PRO A 614 -14.03 -6.84 9.52
C PRO A 614 -13.32 -5.57 9.02
N LEU A 615 -12.04 -5.66 8.66
CA LEU A 615 -11.28 -4.52 8.15
C LEU A 615 -11.63 -4.22 6.70
N ILE A 616 -11.60 -5.24 5.85
CA ILE A 616 -11.89 -5.07 4.42
C ILE A 616 -13.36 -4.76 4.15
N ASP A 617 -14.27 -5.19 5.02
CA ASP A 617 -15.69 -4.88 4.93
C ASP A 617 -16.06 -3.49 5.50
N ALA A 618 -15.08 -2.75 6.00
CA ALA A 618 -15.31 -1.40 6.52
C ALA A 618 -15.63 -0.37 5.43
N THR A 619 -15.26 -0.64 4.18
CA THR A 619 -15.48 0.21 3.01
C THR A 619 -15.78 -0.62 1.77
N ASP A 620 -16.26 0.05 0.72
CA ASP A 620 -16.53 -0.56 -0.59
C ASP A 620 -15.36 -0.43 -1.57
N MET A 621 -14.18 0.02 -1.11
CA MET A 621 -13.00 0.11 -1.97
C MET A 621 -12.56 -1.28 -2.46
N LEU A 622 -12.07 -1.34 -3.70
CA LEU A 622 -11.41 -2.55 -4.22
C LEU A 622 -10.12 -2.83 -3.45
N VAL A 623 -10.00 -4.03 -2.90
CA VAL A 623 -8.88 -4.44 -2.05
C VAL A 623 -7.81 -5.15 -2.86
N CYS A 624 -6.61 -4.59 -2.88
CA CYS A 624 -5.42 -5.21 -3.45
C CYS A 624 -4.36 -5.37 -2.35
N ALA A 625 -3.52 -6.39 -2.47
CA ALA A 625 -2.51 -6.69 -1.46
C ALA A 625 -1.10 -6.61 -2.05
N GLU A 626 -0.15 -6.17 -1.26
CA GLU A 626 1.27 -6.43 -1.49
C GLU A 626 1.65 -7.67 -0.66
N ASP A 627 1.75 -8.81 -1.33
CA ASP A 627 2.01 -10.12 -0.74
C ASP A 627 3.33 -10.72 -1.24
N LEU A 628 4.38 -9.92 -1.21
CA LEU A 628 5.73 -10.32 -1.63
C LEU A 628 6.59 -10.74 -0.44
N GLY A 629 7.67 -11.49 -0.71
CA GLY A 629 8.67 -11.93 0.26
C GLY A 629 8.47 -13.36 0.72
N MET A 630 8.69 -13.64 2.00
CA MET A 630 8.50 -14.96 2.60
C MET A 630 7.01 -15.21 2.86
N ILE A 631 6.34 -15.85 1.93
CA ILE A 631 4.89 -16.04 1.93
C ILE A 631 4.51 -17.33 2.65
N PRO A 632 3.76 -17.28 3.79
CA PRO A 632 3.22 -18.48 4.42
C PRO A 632 2.28 -19.26 3.49
N ALA A 633 2.27 -20.60 3.62
CA ALA A 633 1.44 -21.45 2.77
C ALA A 633 -0.07 -21.19 2.91
N CYS A 634 -0.52 -20.60 4.02
CA CYS A 634 -1.93 -20.25 4.24
C CYS A 634 -2.41 -19.00 3.51
N VAL A 635 -1.51 -18.15 3.02
CA VAL A 635 -1.85 -16.84 2.41
C VAL A 635 -2.76 -16.99 1.18
N PRO A 636 -2.47 -17.84 0.20
CA PRO A 636 -3.36 -17.99 -0.97
C PRO A 636 -4.80 -18.35 -0.61
N ALA A 637 -5.00 -19.19 0.40
CA ALA A 637 -6.33 -19.60 0.86
C ALA A 637 -7.11 -18.39 1.44
N VAL A 638 -6.47 -17.56 2.25
CA VAL A 638 -7.08 -16.33 2.81
C VAL A 638 -7.40 -15.33 1.71
N MET A 639 -6.45 -15.07 0.80
CA MET A 639 -6.66 -14.13 -0.30
C MET A 639 -7.83 -14.57 -1.19
N SER A 640 -7.92 -15.86 -1.50
CA SER A 640 -9.02 -16.43 -2.28
C SER A 640 -10.35 -16.33 -1.53
N ALA A 641 -10.39 -16.68 -0.25
CA ALA A 641 -11.61 -16.62 0.56
C ALA A 641 -12.16 -15.19 0.68
N LEU A 642 -11.29 -14.21 0.79
CA LEU A 642 -11.66 -12.79 0.90
C LEU A 642 -11.73 -12.07 -0.45
N GLN A 643 -11.39 -12.75 -1.54
CA GLN A 643 -11.35 -12.20 -2.90
C GLN A 643 -10.52 -10.92 -3.00
N ILE A 644 -9.36 -10.91 -2.35
CA ILE A 644 -8.37 -9.83 -2.41
C ILE A 644 -7.48 -10.06 -3.64
N LEU A 645 -7.22 -9.00 -4.41
CA LEU A 645 -6.32 -9.07 -5.54
C LEU A 645 -4.87 -9.15 -5.05
N VAL A 646 -4.19 -10.24 -5.39
CA VAL A 646 -2.77 -10.45 -5.06
C VAL A 646 -1.86 -9.74 -6.05
N LEU A 647 -0.60 -9.52 -5.69
CA LEU A 647 0.39 -8.86 -6.54
C LEU A 647 1.25 -9.90 -7.27
N GLU A 648 1.37 -9.73 -8.59
CA GLU A 648 2.22 -10.56 -9.44
C GLU A 648 3.30 -9.73 -10.14
N ILE A 649 4.55 -10.03 -9.84
CA ILE A 649 5.71 -9.40 -10.48
C ILE A 649 6.56 -10.50 -11.11
N GLN A 650 6.74 -10.45 -12.42
CA GLN A 650 7.43 -11.50 -13.18
C GLN A 650 8.86 -11.75 -12.71
N ARG A 651 9.57 -10.69 -12.35
CA ARG A 651 10.96 -10.76 -11.88
C ARG A 651 11.10 -11.12 -10.40
N MET A 652 9.99 -11.19 -9.68
CA MET A 652 9.89 -11.64 -8.30
C MET A 652 8.81 -12.72 -8.19
N PRO A 653 9.02 -13.90 -8.79
CA PRO A 653 8.02 -14.96 -8.75
C PRO A 653 7.80 -15.45 -7.32
N LYS A 654 6.56 -15.80 -7.01
CA LYS A 654 6.21 -16.39 -5.70
C LYS A 654 6.71 -17.84 -5.56
N ASP A 655 6.95 -18.51 -6.67
CA ASP A 655 7.61 -19.82 -6.71
C ASP A 655 9.14 -19.62 -6.72
N PRO A 656 9.83 -19.96 -5.61
CA PRO A 656 11.27 -19.77 -5.51
C PRO A 656 12.08 -20.69 -6.44
N THR A 657 11.46 -21.69 -7.05
CA THR A 657 12.12 -22.64 -7.96
C THR A 657 12.29 -22.09 -9.38
N THR A 658 11.61 -21.00 -9.71
CA THR A 658 11.67 -20.35 -11.03
C THR A 658 12.30 -18.96 -10.91
N PRO A 659 13.21 -18.59 -11.86
CA PRO A 659 13.81 -17.26 -11.84
C PRO A 659 12.85 -16.16 -12.31
N PHE A 660 11.83 -16.50 -13.11
CA PHE A 660 10.85 -15.59 -13.68
C PHE A 660 9.46 -16.22 -13.64
N GLY A 661 8.45 -15.40 -13.30
CA GLY A 661 7.06 -15.81 -13.33
C GLY A 661 6.55 -16.01 -14.76
N ASN A 662 5.63 -16.96 -14.92
CA ASN A 662 4.91 -17.11 -16.18
C ASN A 662 3.61 -16.30 -16.11
N THR A 663 3.56 -15.21 -16.87
CA THR A 663 2.41 -14.29 -16.89
C THR A 663 1.09 -14.95 -17.28
N TRP A 664 1.12 -16.04 -18.06
CA TRP A 664 -0.08 -16.81 -18.44
C TRP A 664 -0.72 -17.58 -17.28
N ASN A 665 0.05 -17.83 -16.22
CA ASN A 665 -0.38 -18.58 -15.04
C ASN A 665 -0.87 -17.67 -13.90
N TYR A 666 -0.90 -16.36 -14.10
CA TYR A 666 -1.38 -15.46 -13.06
C TYR A 666 -2.86 -15.68 -12.73
N PRO A 667 -3.23 -15.67 -11.45
CA PRO A 667 -4.63 -15.78 -11.09
C PRO A 667 -5.42 -14.56 -11.59
N TYR A 668 -6.70 -14.75 -11.89
CA TYR A 668 -7.55 -13.64 -12.30
C TYR A 668 -7.64 -12.54 -11.23
N ASN A 669 -7.85 -12.92 -9.95
CA ASN A 669 -7.87 -11.97 -8.85
C ASN A 669 -6.44 -11.51 -8.50
N SER A 670 -5.81 -10.80 -9.42
CA SER A 670 -4.47 -10.25 -9.24
C SER A 670 -4.29 -8.91 -9.93
N VAL A 671 -3.29 -8.20 -9.44
CA VAL A 671 -2.68 -7.05 -10.10
C VAL A 671 -1.30 -7.49 -10.59
N CYS A 672 -1.05 -7.48 -11.89
CA CYS A 672 0.29 -7.71 -12.41
C CYS A 672 0.98 -6.38 -12.73
N THR A 673 2.28 -6.36 -12.55
CA THR A 673 3.12 -5.21 -12.88
C THR A 673 4.52 -5.65 -13.32
N THR A 674 5.18 -4.81 -14.07
CA THR A 674 6.57 -5.01 -14.49
C THR A 674 7.56 -4.71 -13.37
N SER A 675 7.24 -3.73 -12.52
CA SER A 675 8.05 -3.30 -11.38
C SER A 675 7.19 -2.54 -10.37
N SER A 676 7.78 -2.26 -9.20
CA SER A 676 7.21 -1.38 -8.19
C SER A 676 8.15 -0.21 -7.90
N HIS A 677 7.72 0.69 -7.02
CA HIS A 677 8.58 1.79 -6.53
C HIS A 677 9.79 1.30 -5.72
N ASP A 678 9.78 0.04 -5.25
CA ASP A 678 10.85 -0.57 -4.44
C ASP A 678 11.87 -1.37 -5.25
N MET A 679 11.76 -1.37 -6.56
CA MET A 679 12.66 -2.11 -7.44
C MET A 679 12.93 -1.35 -8.74
N ASP A 680 13.97 -1.78 -9.45
CA ASP A 680 14.34 -1.22 -10.74
C ASP A 680 13.21 -1.40 -11.77
N GLY A 681 12.95 -0.38 -12.58
CA GLY A 681 12.14 -0.49 -13.78
C GLY A 681 12.79 -1.43 -14.82
N ILE A 682 12.08 -1.70 -15.90
CA ILE A 682 12.54 -2.62 -16.95
C ILE A 682 13.96 -2.25 -17.44
N ARG A 683 14.18 -0.98 -17.75
CA ARG A 683 15.42 -0.52 -18.37
C ARG A 683 16.63 -0.63 -17.45
N ARG A 684 16.52 -0.19 -16.21
CA ARG A 684 17.60 -0.27 -15.24
C ARG A 684 17.92 -1.72 -14.87
N TRP A 685 16.90 -2.54 -14.64
CA TRP A 685 17.06 -3.96 -14.39
C TRP A 685 17.78 -4.67 -15.56
N TRP A 686 17.43 -4.31 -16.80
CA TRP A 686 18.04 -4.90 -17.98
C TRP A 686 19.56 -4.74 -18.00
N GLU A 687 20.05 -3.62 -17.55
CA GLU A 687 21.48 -3.29 -17.53
C GLU A 687 22.22 -3.83 -16.28
N ALA A 688 21.50 -4.11 -15.20
CA ALA A 688 22.08 -4.41 -13.89
C ALA A 688 22.68 -5.83 -13.77
N ASP A 689 22.04 -6.83 -14.37
CA ASP A 689 22.46 -8.23 -14.33
C ASP A 689 22.37 -8.87 -15.73
N ARG A 690 23.49 -8.85 -16.42
CA ARG A 690 23.56 -9.36 -17.79
C ARG A 690 23.29 -10.86 -17.92
N ALA A 691 23.62 -11.67 -16.91
CA ALA A 691 23.36 -13.10 -16.93
C ALA A 691 21.85 -13.38 -16.82
N ALA A 692 21.18 -12.72 -15.89
CA ALA A 692 19.72 -12.81 -15.74
C ALA A 692 19.00 -12.29 -16.99
N THR A 693 19.44 -11.17 -17.53
CA THR A 693 18.87 -10.54 -18.74
C THR A 693 19.03 -11.44 -19.97
N GLN A 694 20.19 -12.04 -20.16
CA GLN A 694 20.43 -12.98 -21.27
C GLN A 694 19.49 -14.19 -21.18
N LYS A 695 19.32 -14.73 -19.97
CA LYS A 695 18.39 -15.84 -19.72
C LYS A 695 16.95 -15.43 -20.01
N TYR A 696 16.54 -14.24 -19.53
CA TYR A 696 15.21 -13.67 -19.78
C TYR A 696 14.95 -13.49 -21.27
N PHE A 697 15.92 -12.93 -22.00
CA PHE A 697 15.84 -12.72 -23.44
C PHE A 697 15.59 -14.01 -24.23
N ASN A 698 16.33 -15.06 -23.92
CA ASN A 698 16.20 -16.34 -24.61
C ASN A 698 15.00 -17.18 -24.13
N GLU A 699 14.78 -17.28 -22.83
CA GLU A 699 13.77 -18.21 -22.26
C GLU A 699 12.38 -17.59 -22.14
N VAL A 700 12.28 -16.30 -21.79
CA VAL A 700 11.01 -15.61 -21.57
C VAL A 700 10.54 -14.90 -22.84
N LEU A 701 11.39 -14.06 -23.42
CA LEU A 701 11.06 -13.34 -24.65
C LEU A 701 11.13 -14.24 -25.90
N ARG A 702 11.73 -15.42 -25.78
CA ARG A 702 11.92 -16.36 -26.90
C ARG A 702 12.69 -15.79 -28.07
N GLU A 703 13.64 -14.89 -27.79
CA GLU A 703 14.51 -14.29 -28.78
C GLU A 703 15.82 -15.04 -28.88
N PRO A 704 16.30 -15.33 -30.10
CA PRO A 704 17.58 -16.03 -30.29
C PRO A 704 18.76 -15.06 -30.17
N GLY A 705 19.94 -15.64 -29.88
CA GLY A 705 21.20 -14.91 -29.89
C GLY A 705 21.49 -14.17 -28.59
N GLU A 706 22.35 -13.18 -28.69
CA GLU A 706 22.81 -12.37 -27.57
C GLU A 706 21.80 -11.24 -27.28
N ALA A 707 21.49 -11.03 -26.00
CA ALA A 707 20.62 -9.93 -25.56
C ALA A 707 21.31 -8.58 -25.81
N PRO A 708 20.60 -7.58 -26.36
CA PRO A 708 21.11 -6.22 -26.49
C PRO A 708 21.63 -5.67 -25.16
N GLU A 709 22.63 -4.81 -25.21
CA GLU A 709 23.20 -4.18 -24.00
C GLU A 709 22.16 -3.33 -23.27
N TYR A 710 21.31 -2.65 -24.02
CA TYR A 710 20.24 -1.78 -23.48
C TYR A 710 18.87 -2.38 -23.78
N ALA A 711 17.88 -2.07 -22.92
CA ALA A 711 16.48 -2.42 -23.18
C ALA A 711 15.93 -1.50 -24.28
N GLU A 712 16.03 -1.97 -25.53
CA GLU A 712 15.51 -1.27 -26.71
C GLU A 712 13.98 -1.10 -26.60
N PRO A 713 13.39 -0.06 -27.22
CA PRO A 713 11.94 0.18 -27.15
C PRO A 713 11.09 -1.03 -27.52
N TRP A 714 11.49 -1.83 -28.52
CA TRP A 714 10.77 -3.01 -28.94
C TRP A 714 10.80 -4.14 -27.88
N ILE A 715 11.89 -4.24 -27.12
CA ILE A 715 12.01 -5.18 -25.99
C ILE A 715 11.05 -4.75 -24.89
N CYS A 716 11.06 -3.48 -24.51
CA CYS A 716 10.15 -2.93 -23.52
C CYS A 716 8.69 -3.11 -23.93
N GLU A 717 8.35 -2.86 -25.18
CA GLU A 717 7.00 -3.09 -25.71
C GLU A 717 6.60 -4.55 -25.61
N LYS A 718 7.49 -5.48 -25.96
CA LYS A 718 7.23 -6.94 -25.85
C LYS A 718 6.94 -7.35 -24.41
N ILE A 719 7.69 -6.81 -23.45
CA ILE A 719 7.48 -7.05 -22.02
C ILE A 719 6.13 -6.49 -21.56
N VAL A 720 5.81 -5.27 -21.95
CA VAL A 720 4.53 -4.62 -21.63
C VAL A 720 3.35 -5.42 -22.21
N ARG A 721 3.42 -5.81 -23.48
CA ARG A 721 2.37 -6.64 -24.10
C ARG A 721 2.17 -7.96 -23.39
N MET A 722 3.23 -8.63 -22.99
CA MET A 722 3.16 -9.90 -22.25
C MET A 722 2.38 -9.75 -20.93
N HIS A 723 2.58 -8.64 -20.21
CA HIS A 723 1.84 -8.35 -19.00
C HIS A 723 0.37 -8.01 -19.27
N LEU A 724 0.10 -7.21 -20.32
CA LEU A 724 -1.27 -6.89 -20.75
C LEU A 724 -2.06 -8.13 -21.18
N GLU A 725 -1.42 -9.10 -21.79
CA GLU A 725 -2.05 -10.35 -22.24
C GLU A 725 -2.30 -11.35 -21.10
N SER A 726 -1.75 -11.10 -19.91
CA SER A 726 -1.96 -11.98 -18.75
C SER A 726 -3.43 -12.05 -18.34
N PRO A 727 -3.87 -13.14 -17.66
CA PRO A 727 -5.23 -13.26 -17.15
C PRO A 727 -5.55 -12.38 -15.94
N SER A 728 -4.57 -11.65 -15.37
CA SER A 728 -4.79 -10.75 -14.24
C SER A 728 -5.91 -9.76 -14.47
N MET A 729 -6.77 -9.53 -13.49
CA MET A 729 -7.84 -8.54 -13.57
C MET A 729 -7.28 -7.15 -13.88
N LEU A 730 -6.19 -6.76 -13.22
CA LEU A 730 -5.54 -5.47 -13.42
C LEU A 730 -4.09 -5.64 -13.90
N CYS A 731 -3.69 -4.82 -14.86
CA CYS A 731 -2.31 -4.65 -15.26
C CYS A 731 -1.95 -3.18 -15.03
N ILE A 732 -1.27 -2.89 -13.91
CA ILE A 732 -0.90 -1.54 -13.52
C ILE A 732 0.61 -1.43 -13.59
N LEU A 733 1.11 -0.64 -14.53
CA LEU A 733 2.54 -0.47 -14.76
C LEU A 733 3.02 0.90 -14.28
N PRO A 734 4.26 1.02 -13.79
CA PRO A 734 4.87 2.32 -13.54
C PRO A 734 4.88 3.18 -14.80
N LEU A 735 4.71 4.49 -14.64
CA LEU A 735 4.79 5.42 -15.77
C LEU A 735 6.10 5.26 -16.55
N GLN A 736 7.22 5.06 -15.84
CA GLN A 736 8.53 4.85 -16.45
C GLN A 736 8.54 3.65 -17.43
N ASP A 737 7.86 2.56 -17.05
CA ASP A 737 7.79 1.37 -17.89
C ASP A 737 6.83 1.53 -19.08
N TRP A 738 5.74 2.31 -18.94
CA TRP A 738 4.94 2.72 -20.07
C TRP A 738 5.74 3.56 -21.07
N LEU A 739 6.51 4.54 -20.59
CA LEU A 739 7.33 5.41 -21.43
C LEU A 739 8.53 4.68 -22.04
N SER A 740 8.97 3.59 -21.45
CA SER A 740 10.11 2.79 -21.94
C SER A 740 9.91 2.24 -23.34
N THR A 741 8.66 2.13 -23.79
CA THR A 741 8.29 1.65 -25.14
C THR A 741 8.56 2.66 -26.25
N ASP A 742 8.93 3.89 -25.91
CA ASP A 742 9.24 4.96 -26.88
C ASP A 742 10.65 5.52 -26.65
N GLY A 743 11.51 5.36 -27.64
CA GLY A 743 12.91 5.78 -27.54
C GLY A 743 13.13 7.30 -27.50
N LEU A 744 12.14 8.09 -27.93
CA LEU A 744 12.24 9.56 -27.95
C LEU A 744 11.61 10.19 -26.70
N VAL A 745 10.58 9.57 -26.16
CA VAL A 745 9.80 10.10 -25.02
C VAL A 745 10.37 9.66 -23.69
N ARG A 746 10.91 8.44 -23.60
CA ARG A 746 11.47 7.91 -22.36
C ARG A 746 12.65 8.74 -21.85
N ARG A 747 12.91 8.70 -20.55
CA ARG A 747 14.07 9.38 -19.96
C ARG A 747 15.36 8.83 -20.58
N GLN A 748 16.37 9.68 -20.78
CA GLN A 748 17.61 9.26 -21.43
C GLN A 748 18.40 8.27 -20.56
N ASP A 749 18.59 8.58 -19.29
CA ASP A 749 19.31 7.73 -18.34
C ASP A 749 18.34 6.93 -17.45
N PRO A 750 18.30 5.59 -17.56
CA PRO A 750 17.41 4.76 -16.76
C PRO A 750 17.75 4.77 -15.26
N ARG A 751 18.94 5.19 -14.87
CA ARG A 751 19.32 5.32 -13.46
C ARG A 751 18.56 6.44 -12.75
N GLU A 752 18.08 7.41 -13.48
CA GLU A 752 17.26 8.53 -12.99
C GLU A 752 15.77 8.17 -12.83
N GLU A 753 15.37 6.98 -13.23
CA GLU A 753 13.98 6.52 -13.12
C GLU A 753 13.64 5.88 -11.76
N LEU A 754 14.63 5.73 -10.89
CA LEU A 754 14.49 5.07 -9.60
C LEU A 754 13.73 5.94 -8.59
N ILE A 755 12.71 5.34 -7.92
CA ILE A 755 11.91 6.03 -6.92
C ILE A 755 12.47 5.78 -5.53
N ASN A 756 12.70 4.52 -5.15
CA ASN A 756 13.22 4.11 -3.85
C ASN A 756 14.41 3.16 -3.98
N ILE A 757 15.25 3.17 -2.96
CA ILE A 757 16.31 2.17 -2.72
C ILE A 757 16.04 1.53 -1.36
N PRO A 758 15.33 0.39 -1.27
CA PRO A 758 14.93 -0.21 0.01
C PRO A 758 16.10 -0.54 0.95
N ALA A 759 17.27 -0.84 0.40
CA ALA A 759 18.48 -1.06 1.18
C ALA A 759 19.05 0.19 1.86
N ASN A 760 18.61 1.38 1.44
CA ASN A 760 19.01 2.66 2.04
C ASN A 760 17.90 3.19 2.96
N PRO A 761 18.01 3.04 4.29
CA PRO A 761 16.97 3.49 5.23
C PRO A 761 16.81 5.01 5.29
N ARG A 762 17.75 5.74 4.73
CA ARG A 762 17.75 7.21 4.64
C ARG A 762 17.67 7.68 3.19
N HIS A 763 16.88 6.99 2.36
CA HIS A 763 16.67 7.39 0.97
C HIS A 763 15.92 8.73 0.93
N TYR A 764 16.36 9.61 0.03
CA TYR A 764 15.66 10.84 -0.29
C TYR A 764 14.66 10.60 -1.43
N TRP A 765 13.35 10.62 -1.12
CA TRP A 765 12.25 10.40 -2.06
C TRP A 765 11.99 11.68 -2.86
N ARG A 766 12.73 11.87 -3.96
CA ARG A 766 12.70 13.09 -4.76
C ARG A 766 12.53 12.88 -6.25
N TYR A 767 12.23 11.62 -6.64
CA TYR A 767 12.01 11.30 -8.04
C TYR A 767 10.89 12.16 -8.61
N ARG A 768 11.13 12.71 -9.82
CA ARG A 768 10.17 13.52 -10.54
C ARG A 768 10.16 13.14 -12.00
N MET A 769 9.00 13.00 -12.64
CA MET A 769 8.88 12.76 -14.08
C MET A 769 9.56 13.89 -14.85
N HIS A 770 10.18 13.57 -15.98
CA HIS A 770 10.93 14.54 -16.78
C HIS A 770 10.05 15.34 -17.73
N LEU A 771 8.89 14.80 -18.13
CA LEU A 771 7.89 15.49 -18.94
C LEU A 771 6.90 16.23 -18.04
N THR A 772 6.30 17.30 -18.55
CA THR A 772 5.08 17.83 -17.94
C THR A 772 3.89 16.97 -18.37
N LEU A 773 2.82 16.99 -17.57
CA LEU A 773 1.58 16.28 -17.91
C LEU A 773 0.95 16.84 -19.19
N GLU A 774 1.14 18.13 -19.48
CA GLU A 774 0.74 18.78 -20.73
C GLU A 774 1.50 18.18 -21.93
N GLN A 775 2.81 17.99 -21.79
CA GLN A 775 3.63 17.33 -22.82
C GLN A 775 3.22 15.86 -22.99
N LEU A 776 3.04 15.13 -21.89
CA LEU A 776 2.62 13.73 -21.93
C LEU A 776 1.26 13.56 -22.63
N ASN A 777 0.28 14.40 -22.31
CA ASN A 777 -1.03 14.38 -22.97
C ASN A 777 -0.95 14.76 -24.45
N ALA A 778 0.08 15.50 -24.87
CA ALA A 778 0.29 15.90 -26.25
C ALA A 778 1.04 14.87 -27.10
N GLU A 779 1.63 13.82 -26.49
CA GLU A 779 2.39 12.77 -27.17
C GLU A 779 1.47 11.76 -27.88
N LYS A 780 0.83 12.22 -28.96
CA LYS A 780 -0.23 11.46 -29.65
C LYS A 780 0.21 10.08 -30.15
N GLU A 781 1.42 9.97 -30.68
CA GLU A 781 1.92 8.70 -31.23
C GLU A 781 2.10 7.65 -30.13
N LEU A 782 2.75 8.03 -29.02
CA LEU A 782 2.91 7.16 -27.87
C LEU A 782 1.54 6.79 -27.27
N ASN A 783 0.69 7.78 -27.05
CA ASN A 783 -0.61 7.59 -26.40
C ASN A 783 -1.53 6.69 -27.22
N ASN A 784 -1.55 6.85 -28.53
CA ASN A 784 -2.28 5.96 -29.44
C ASN A 784 -1.71 4.52 -29.39
N ARG A 785 -0.38 4.39 -29.41
CA ARG A 785 0.26 3.07 -29.34
C ARG A 785 -0.05 2.36 -28.02
N ILE A 786 -0.02 3.06 -26.88
CA ILE A 786 -0.41 2.50 -25.60
C ILE A 786 -1.88 2.05 -25.62
N ARG A 787 -2.77 2.91 -26.09
CA ARG A 787 -4.18 2.56 -26.24
C ARG A 787 -4.38 1.31 -27.11
N ASP A 788 -3.67 1.23 -28.23
CA ASP A 788 -3.78 0.09 -29.15
C ASP A 788 -3.22 -1.20 -28.54
N MET A 789 -2.15 -1.12 -27.73
CA MET A 789 -1.64 -2.26 -26.95
C MET A 789 -2.68 -2.78 -25.95
N ILE A 790 -3.33 -1.89 -25.23
CA ILE A 790 -4.36 -2.22 -24.26
C ILE A 790 -5.57 -2.86 -24.94
N HIS A 791 -6.10 -2.22 -26.00
CA HIS A 791 -7.23 -2.77 -26.76
C HIS A 791 -6.93 -4.16 -27.36
N SER A 792 -5.75 -4.31 -27.97
CA SER A 792 -5.37 -5.56 -28.61
C SER A 792 -5.19 -6.73 -27.61
N SER A 793 -4.94 -6.43 -26.33
CA SER A 793 -4.87 -7.42 -25.28
C SER A 793 -6.24 -7.86 -24.75
N GLY A 794 -7.31 -7.19 -25.17
CA GLY A 794 -8.68 -7.43 -24.70
C GLY A 794 -8.99 -6.78 -23.34
N ARG A 795 -8.26 -5.72 -22.99
CA ARG A 795 -8.49 -4.89 -21.79
C ARG A 795 -9.21 -3.60 -22.13
#